data_01aa5cdc6f703f3405719b545be54ecc
#
_entry.id   01aa5cdc6f703f3405719b545be54ecc
#
_cell.length_a   1.000
_cell.length_b   1.000
_cell.length_c   1.000
_cell.angle_alpha   90.00
_cell.angle_beta   90.00
_cell.angle_gamma   90.00
#
_symmetry.space_group_name_H-M   'P 1'
#
loop_
_entity.id
_entity.type
_entity.pdbx_description
1 polymer ?
#
loop_
_entity_poly.entity_id
_entity_poly.type
_entity_poly.pdbx_seq_one_letter_code
_entity_poly.pdbx_strand_id
1 'polypeptide(L)'
;MAEEEIGSKEQAPKSNRILFCYFFIVLLLGLVAIGILVRAFDTAFVERETWMKVAESQKRPNRLIYPSRGNIYSSDGKLMATSVPCFYLYIDFNADCYTHPTKKWNSLDTLLKSKHNGIDSLSFYLSRKLKDRTPAGYKNYLLNGLKKKSRQFPVCDGKVSYSDLKEIKKFPFFRLGRFKSGFYTREMVERQKPFGTLASRTIGDTFRDIDPKTGLTKGKNGLELQYDTLLHGVAGLNSVRRLGGGWTNVVEVDPVEGMDIRTTIDINIQDIAEKSLLDMLKKIDAASGTAVVMEVATGEVKAITNMGRIREGVYGEDTNHAVADETEPGSTFKVASIMVALEDGVCQPGDTVDVGNGIYMYKGARMTDHNNHKGGYGRISVEQAIWYSSNIGVAKTILKGYEKNPTKYVEGLYRIGLNEDLRLEIPGAGRAKIRRPDDTVRYWSKTALPWMSFGYETQTPPIYTLAFYNAIANNGKMVRPIFTKEIMHNGKTVQSFSTEVIRESICSERTLNMIKDMLLGVVEKGTGKAVHSDFVRIAGKTGTAQIASGGVYRQAGHQVAFCGYFPADEPKYSCIVVIRQPRNGYPSGGTMSGGVVKAIAEKVYASHMSFDIRDMEKDSLAVTLPQPKAGERGALEYVL
;
A
#
# COMPACT_ATOMS: atom_id res chain seq x y z
N MET A 1 -106.38 -7.66 79.35
CA MET A 1 -105.27 -8.51 79.45
C MET A 1 -105.21 -9.22 78.08
N ALA A 2 -104.46 -8.71 77.17
CA ALA A 2 -104.22 -9.27 75.85
C ALA A 2 -102.77 -8.99 75.51
N GLU A 3 -101.97 -10.01 75.36
CA GLU A 3 -100.61 -9.95 74.89
C GLU A 3 -100.62 -9.95 73.36
N GLU A 4 -99.95 -8.97 72.80
CA GLU A 4 -99.67 -8.87 71.35
C GLU A 4 -98.37 -9.58 71.02
N GLU A 5 -98.45 -10.62 70.15
CA GLU A 5 -97.30 -11.22 69.51
C GLU A 5 -96.87 -10.37 68.32
N ILE A 6 -95.66 -9.88 68.35
CA ILE A 6 -95.02 -9.21 67.22
C ILE A 6 -94.17 -10.23 66.52
N GLY A 7 -94.62 -10.67 65.33
CA GLY A 7 -93.83 -11.52 64.46
C GLY A 7 -92.72 -10.78 63.76
N SER A 8 -91.49 -11.19 64.00
CA SER A 8 -90.29 -10.71 63.32
C SER A 8 -90.13 -11.37 61.94
N LYS A 9 -90.21 -10.59 60.91
CA LYS A 9 -89.82 -11.03 59.55
C LYS A 9 -88.24 -11.06 59.45
N GLU A 10 -87.71 -12.24 59.43
CA GLU A 10 -86.27 -12.45 59.06
C GLU A 10 -85.99 -11.98 57.63
N GLN A 11 -85.13 -10.96 57.51
CA GLN A 11 -84.58 -10.56 56.26
C GLN A 11 -83.43 -11.52 55.92
N ALA A 12 -83.53 -12.32 54.83
CA ALA A 12 -82.47 -13.17 54.30
C ALA A 12 -81.25 -12.30 53.94
N PRO A 13 -80.04 -12.78 54.24
CA PRO A 13 -78.83 -11.96 54.13
C PRO A 13 -78.48 -11.63 52.70
N LYS A 14 -78.40 -10.35 52.32
CA LYS A 14 -77.95 -9.81 51.04
C LYS A 14 -76.50 -10.21 50.71
N SER A 15 -75.75 -10.74 51.65
CA SER A 15 -74.34 -11.18 51.54
C SER A 15 -74.12 -12.33 50.55
N ASN A 16 -75.03 -13.30 50.46
CA ASN A 16 -74.86 -14.46 49.60
C ASN A 16 -74.97 -14.15 48.10
N ARG A 17 -75.69 -13.12 47.72
CA ARG A 17 -75.77 -12.70 46.31
C ARG A 17 -74.52 -12.03 45.83
N ILE A 18 -73.86 -11.22 46.64
CA ILE A 18 -72.60 -10.53 46.33
C ILE A 18 -71.46 -11.55 46.24
N LEU A 19 -71.40 -12.49 47.18
CA LEU A 19 -70.43 -13.60 47.12
C LEU A 19 -70.62 -14.48 45.88
N PHE A 20 -71.85 -14.81 45.49
CA PHE A 20 -72.17 -15.56 44.31
C PHE A 20 -71.75 -14.81 43.05
N CYS A 21 -71.99 -13.51 42.90
CA CYS A 21 -71.55 -12.69 41.82
C CYS A 21 -70.03 -12.62 41.76
N TYR A 22 -69.36 -12.51 42.93
CA TYR A 22 -67.89 -12.51 43.00
C TYR A 22 -67.32 -13.84 42.51
N PHE A 23 -67.80 -14.98 43.00
CA PHE A 23 -67.38 -16.30 42.55
C PHE A 23 -67.66 -16.53 41.06
N PHE A 24 -68.75 -16.04 40.51
CA PHE A 24 -69.10 -16.12 39.10
C PHE A 24 -68.13 -15.31 38.25
N ILE A 25 -67.75 -14.09 38.69
CA ILE A 25 -66.77 -13.26 38.01
C ILE A 25 -65.37 -13.92 38.02
N VAL A 26 -64.98 -14.46 39.21
CA VAL A 26 -63.66 -15.17 39.32
C VAL A 26 -63.67 -16.42 38.47
N LEU A 27 -64.74 -17.18 38.38
CA LEU A 27 -64.86 -18.34 37.50
C LEU A 27 -64.81 -17.95 36.04
N LEU A 28 -65.48 -16.87 35.62
CA LEU A 28 -65.47 -16.34 34.28
C LEU A 28 -64.05 -15.89 33.89
N LEU A 29 -63.34 -15.14 34.77
CA LEU A 29 -61.99 -14.73 34.58
C LEU A 29 -61.00 -15.94 34.45
N GLY A 30 -61.25 -16.97 35.31
CA GLY A 30 -60.49 -18.23 35.24
C GLY A 30 -60.67 -18.97 33.92
N LEU A 31 -61.90 -19.04 33.40
CA LEU A 31 -62.20 -19.64 32.11
C LEU A 31 -61.54 -18.86 30.95
N VAL A 32 -61.57 -17.51 31.03
CA VAL A 32 -60.87 -16.65 30.06
C VAL A 32 -59.36 -16.87 30.14
N ALA A 33 -58.79 -16.95 31.35
CA ALA A 33 -57.37 -17.21 31.54
C ALA A 33 -56.94 -18.59 30.96
N ILE A 34 -57.75 -19.63 31.23
CA ILE A 34 -57.53 -20.98 30.65
C ILE A 34 -57.62 -20.92 29.12
N GLY A 35 -58.63 -20.22 28.57
CA GLY A 35 -58.77 -20.05 27.10
C GLY A 35 -57.54 -19.37 26.46
N ILE A 36 -57.00 -18.35 27.15
CA ILE A 36 -55.76 -17.67 26.69
C ILE A 36 -54.56 -18.64 26.73
N LEU A 37 -54.42 -19.42 27.81
CA LEU A 37 -53.35 -20.41 27.95
C LEU A 37 -53.44 -21.51 26.89
N VAL A 38 -54.64 -22.04 26.67
CA VAL A 38 -54.90 -23.04 25.61
C VAL A 38 -54.56 -22.47 24.22
N ARG A 39 -54.99 -21.23 23.95
CA ARG A 39 -54.66 -20.57 22.67
C ARG A 39 -53.18 -20.26 22.53
N ALA A 40 -52.53 -19.84 23.61
CA ALA A 40 -51.09 -19.64 23.61
C ALA A 40 -50.31 -20.95 23.36
N PHE A 41 -50.76 -22.03 24.00
CA PHE A 41 -50.17 -23.36 23.75
C PHE A 41 -50.40 -23.83 22.33
N ASP A 42 -51.62 -23.72 21.81
CA ASP A 42 -51.96 -24.06 20.45
C ASP A 42 -51.10 -23.29 19.42
N THR A 43 -50.97 -21.97 19.59
CA THR A 43 -50.14 -21.12 18.75
C THR A 43 -48.63 -21.46 18.85
N ALA A 44 -48.16 -21.78 20.08
CA ALA A 44 -46.72 -22.05 20.32
C ALA A 44 -46.28 -23.44 19.86
N PHE A 45 -47.15 -24.45 19.94
CA PHE A 45 -46.80 -25.84 19.69
C PHE A 45 -47.49 -26.46 18.48
N VAL A 46 -48.80 -26.26 18.28
CA VAL A 46 -49.54 -26.85 17.18
C VAL A 46 -49.43 -26.05 15.90
N GLU A 47 -49.60 -24.72 15.97
CA GLU A 47 -49.52 -23.83 14.82
C GLU A 47 -48.08 -23.35 14.53
N ARG A 48 -47.06 -23.84 15.26
CA ARG A 48 -45.70 -23.38 15.21
C ARG A 48 -45.15 -23.31 13.79
N GLU A 49 -45.30 -24.39 13.00
CA GLU A 49 -44.80 -24.42 11.63
C GLU A 49 -45.47 -23.40 10.71
N THR A 50 -46.76 -23.18 10.91
CA THR A 50 -47.55 -22.21 10.13
C THR A 50 -47.04 -20.78 10.43
N TRP A 51 -46.86 -20.46 11.70
CA TRP A 51 -46.36 -19.16 12.09
C TRP A 51 -44.87 -18.95 11.76
N MET A 52 -44.07 -20.03 11.76
CA MET A 52 -42.69 -19.95 11.26
C MET A 52 -42.68 -19.68 9.74
N LYS A 53 -43.50 -20.32 8.92
CA LYS A 53 -43.64 -20.03 7.48
C LYS A 53 -44.10 -18.58 7.23
N VAL A 54 -45.03 -18.07 8.01
CA VAL A 54 -45.49 -16.67 7.95
C VAL A 54 -44.34 -15.73 8.30
N ALA A 55 -43.59 -16.02 9.36
CA ALA A 55 -42.44 -15.23 9.78
C ALA A 55 -41.34 -15.22 8.70
N GLU A 56 -41.08 -16.37 8.08
CA GLU A 56 -40.13 -16.48 6.98
C GLU A 56 -40.58 -15.71 5.72
N SER A 57 -41.88 -15.78 5.37
CA SER A 57 -42.43 -15.01 4.24
C SER A 57 -42.37 -13.49 4.45
N GLN A 58 -42.33 -13.04 5.71
CA GLN A 58 -42.15 -11.63 6.05
C GLN A 58 -40.70 -11.18 6.17
N LYS A 59 -39.73 -12.12 6.10
CA LYS A 59 -38.31 -11.76 6.00
C LYS A 59 -38.03 -11.20 4.60
N ARG A 60 -37.46 -10.00 4.54
CA ARG A 60 -36.82 -9.54 3.31
C ARG A 60 -35.49 -10.26 3.18
N PRO A 61 -35.00 -10.49 1.95
CA PRO A 61 -33.73 -11.21 1.75
C PRO A 61 -32.61 -10.59 2.59
N ASN A 62 -31.81 -11.46 3.17
CA ASN A 62 -30.66 -11.07 3.99
C ASN A 62 -29.78 -10.08 3.23
N ARG A 63 -29.42 -8.98 3.88
CA ARG A 63 -28.48 -8.00 3.33
C ARG A 63 -27.12 -8.19 3.99
N LEU A 64 -26.08 -8.18 3.19
CA LEU A 64 -24.72 -8.20 3.71
C LEU A 64 -24.42 -6.90 4.45
N ILE A 65 -23.79 -7.02 5.60
CA ILE A 65 -23.13 -5.92 6.30
C ILE A 65 -21.66 -6.02 5.94
N TYR A 66 -21.15 -5.00 5.28
CA TYR A 66 -19.76 -5.01 4.84
C TYR A 66 -18.84 -4.58 5.97
N PRO A 67 -17.77 -5.33 6.25
CA PRO A 67 -16.74 -4.90 7.20
C PRO A 67 -15.94 -3.74 6.63
N SER A 68 -15.28 -2.99 7.50
CA SER A 68 -14.26 -2.05 7.08
C SER A 68 -13.01 -2.82 6.63
N ARG A 69 -12.48 -2.47 5.46
CA ARG A 69 -11.18 -3.00 5.02
C ARG A 69 -10.09 -2.44 5.92
N GLY A 70 -9.22 -3.30 6.45
CA GLY A 70 -8.11 -2.96 7.33
C GLY A 70 -7.18 -1.90 6.73
N ASN A 71 -6.49 -1.19 7.57
CA ASN A 71 -5.58 -0.11 7.17
C ASN A 71 -4.19 -0.64 6.82
N ILE A 72 -3.44 0.12 6.02
CA ILE A 72 -2.03 -0.12 5.79
C ILE A 72 -1.26 1.07 6.38
N TYR A 73 -0.33 0.75 7.28
CA TYR A 73 0.48 1.73 7.99
C TYR A 73 1.93 1.68 7.52
N SER A 74 2.64 2.78 7.62
CA SER A 74 4.09 2.85 7.54
C SER A 74 4.75 2.27 8.80
N SER A 75 6.07 2.13 8.80
CA SER A 75 6.83 1.62 9.95
C SER A 75 6.67 2.49 11.20
N ASP A 76 6.51 3.80 11.01
CA ASP A 76 6.28 4.81 12.04
C ASP A 76 4.79 5.03 12.39
N GLY A 77 3.90 4.17 11.90
CA GLY A 77 2.47 4.15 12.27
C GLY A 77 1.58 5.17 11.55
N LYS A 78 2.07 5.82 10.48
CA LYS A 78 1.24 6.73 9.67
C LYS A 78 0.38 5.95 8.69
N LEU A 79 -0.84 6.43 8.43
CA LEU A 79 -1.78 5.79 7.50
C LEU A 79 -1.34 5.94 6.05
N MET A 80 -0.94 4.84 5.40
CA MET A 80 -0.60 4.81 3.97
C MET A 80 -1.81 4.47 3.09
N ALA A 81 -2.70 3.61 3.55
CA ALA A 81 -3.98 3.35 2.91
C ALA A 81 -5.07 3.11 3.96
N THR A 82 -6.22 3.75 3.79
CA THR A 82 -7.36 3.66 4.71
C THR A 82 -8.67 3.68 3.95
N SER A 83 -9.72 3.12 4.57
CA SER A 83 -11.07 3.10 4.01
C SER A 83 -11.90 4.22 4.63
N VAL A 84 -12.39 5.14 3.82
CA VAL A 84 -13.14 6.31 4.27
C VAL A 84 -14.56 6.26 3.72
N PRO A 85 -15.60 6.43 4.56
CA PRO A 85 -16.97 6.50 4.07
C PRO A 85 -17.18 7.75 3.23
N CYS A 86 -17.76 7.59 2.05
CA CYS A 86 -18.20 8.64 1.18
C CYS A 86 -19.66 8.43 0.80
N PHE A 87 -20.33 9.47 0.35
CA PHE A 87 -21.77 9.46 0.18
C PHE A 87 -22.16 10.00 -1.20
N TYR A 88 -22.99 9.24 -1.91
CA TYR A 88 -23.73 9.75 -3.04
C TYR A 88 -25.03 10.35 -2.58
N LEU A 89 -25.38 11.48 -3.14
CA LEU A 89 -26.57 12.25 -2.78
C LEU A 89 -27.63 12.04 -3.85
N TYR A 90 -28.85 11.68 -3.43
CA TYR A 90 -29.97 11.44 -4.34
C TYR A 90 -31.24 12.14 -3.84
N ILE A 91 -32.14 12.44 -4.80
CA ILE A 91 -33.52 12.82 -4.55
C ILE A 91 -34.45 11.83 -5.26
N ASP A 92 -35.42 11.30 -4.52
CA ASP A 92 -36.54 10.54 -5.08
C ASP A 92 -37.68 11.49 -5.41
N PHE A 93 -37.73 11.96 -6.65
CA PHE A 93 -38.82 12.82 -7.14
C PHE A 93 -40.12 12.06 -7.45
N ASN A 94 -40.16 10.73 -7.25
CA ASN A 94 -41.34 9.90 -7.34
C ASN A 94 -41.78 9.33 -5.98
N ALA A 95 -41.25 9.87 -4.89
CA ALA A 95 -41.65 9.52 -3.53
C ALA A 95 -43.07 10.02 -3.23
N ASP A 96 -43.76 9.39 -2.26
CA ASP A 96 -45.13 9.71 -1.88
C ASP A 96 -45.33 11.19 -1.53
N CYS A 97 -44.31 11.85 -1.00
CA CYS A 97 -44.35 13.27 -0.68
C CYS A 97 -44.51 14.18 -1.92
N TYR A 98 -44.24 13.69 -3.12
CA TYR A 98 -44.47 14.40 -4.39
C TYR A 98 -45.73 13.91 -5.11
N THR A 99 -46.02 12.60 -5.03
CA THR A 99 -47.11 11.96 -5.82
C THR A 99 -48.45 11.94 -5.08
N HIS A 100 -48.43 11.91 -3.73
CA HIS A 100 -49.62 11.87 -2.88
C HIS A 100 -49.56 12.98 -1.81
N PRO A 101 -49.69 14.26 -2.23
CA PRO A 101 -49.65 15.37 -1.29
C PRO A 101 -50.79 15.28 -0.28
N THR A 102 -50.49 15.52 0.98
CA THR A 102 -51.51 15.60 2.04
C THR A 102 -51.93 17.05 2.30
N LYS A 103 -53.09 17.29 2.94
CA LYS A 103 -53.50 18.62 3.36
C LYS A 103 -52.48 19.33 4.28
N LYS A 104 -51.65 18.56 4.97
CA LYS A 104 -50.62 19.07 5.87
C LYS A 104 -49.26 19.27 5.21
N TRP A 105 -48.94 18.59 4.06
CA TRP A 105 -47.62 18.63 3.43
C TRP A 105 -47.70 18.35 1.93
N ASN A 106 -47.14 19.27 1.15
CA ASN A 106 -46.92 19.16 -0.30
C ASN A 106 -45.46 19.50 -0.63
N SER A 107 -44.67 18.53 -0.96
CA SER A 107 -43.25 18.70 -1.28
C SER A 107 -43.03 19.48 -2.56
N LEU A 108 -43.91 19.31 -3.56
CA LEU A 108 -43.82 20.02 -4.82
C LEU A 108 -44.05 21.53 -4.60
N ASP A 109 -45.10 21.90 -3.87
CA ASP A 109 -45.38 23.32 -3.57
C ASP A 109 -44.28 23.92 -2.69
N THR A 110 -43.77 23.17 -1.70
CA THR A 110 -42.66 23.63 -0.88
C THR A 110 -41.42 23.90 -1.71
N LEU A 111 -41.05 22.96 -2.62
CA LEU A 111 -39.89 23.14 -3.50
C LEU A 111 -40.05 24.30 -4.46
N LEU A 112 -41.22 24.47 -5.09
CA LEU A 112 -41.41 25.44 -6.15
C LEU A 112 -41.83 26.86 -5.64
N LYS A 113 -42.56 26.97 -4.51
CA LYS A 113 -43.15 28.21 -4.05
C LYS A 113 -42.54 28.80 -2.77
N SER A 114 -41.81 27.98 -1.97
CA SER A 114 -41.26 28.46 -0.71
C SER A 114 -40.04 29.35 -0.91
N LYS A 115 -40.05 30.57 -0.35
CA LYS A 115 -38.89 31.47 -0.36
C LYS A 115 -37.69 30.95 0.44
N HIS A 116 -37.93 30.26 1.55
CA HIS A 116 -36.87 29.81 2.47
C HIS A 116 -36.45 28.34 2.27
N ASN A 117 -37.36 27.49 1.82
CA ASN A 117 -37.09 26.04 1.60
C ASN A 117 -37.28 25.65 0.12
N GLY A 118 -37.26 26.62 -0.79
CA GLY A 118 -37.50 26.39 -2.19
C GLY A 118 -36.24 26.07 -2.99
N ILE A 119 -36.47 25.80 -4.28
CA ILE A 119 -35.42 25.38 -5.21
C ILE A 119 -34.34 26.45 -5.40
N ASP A 120 -34.68 27.74 -5.32
CA ASP A 120 -33.70 28.82 -5.48
C ASP A 120 -32.70 28.86 -4.33
N SER A 121 -33.22 28.79 -3.09
CA SER A 121 -32.36 28.70 -1.92
C SER A 121 -31.52 27.42 -1.92
N LEU A 122 -32.10 26.25 -2.24
CA LEU A 122 -31.36 24.99 -2.33
C LEU A 122 -30.25 25.08 -3.39
N SER A 123 -30.56 25.57 -4.57
CA SER A 123 -29.59 25.70 -5.69
C SER A 123 -28.44 26.65 -5.35
N PHE A 124 -28.71 27.72 -4.61
CA PHE A 124 -27.67 28.65 -4.15
C PHE A 124 -26.69 27.94 -3.19
N TYR A 125 -27.21 27.23 -2.17
CA TYR A 125 -26.37 26.55 -1.20
C TYR A 125 -25.59 25.38 -1.82
N LEU A 126 -26.20 24.59 -2.72
CA LEU A 126 -25.51 23.52 -3.45
C LEU A 126 -24.38 24.06 -4.32
N SER A 127 -24.66 25.12 -5.10
CA SER A 127 -23.64 25.75 -5.95
C SER A 127 -22.45 26.27 -5.15
N ARG A 128 -22.71 26.91 -4.00
CA ARG A 128 -21.65 27.45 -3.15
C ARG A 128 -20.78 26.34 -2.51
N LYS A 129 -21.41 25.23 -2.14
CA LYS A 129 -20.70 24.11 -1.47
C LYS A 129 -19.98 23.19 -2.43
N LEU A 130 -20.62 22.78 -3.50
CA LEU A 130 -20.11 21.76 -4.44
C LEU A 130 -19.26 22.35 -5.56
N LYS A 131 -19.52 23.61 -5.95
CA LYS A 131 -18.78 24.38 -6.96
C LYS A 131 -18.70 23.75 -8.36
N ASP A 132 -19.57 22.78 -8.64
CA ASP A 132 -19.65 22.06 -9.93
C ASP A 132 -20.65 22.68 -10.90
N ARG A 133 -21.64 23.47 -10.40
CA ARG A 133 -22.65 24.17 -11.20
C ARG A 133 -22.95 25.54 -10.59
N THR A 134 -23.41 26.46 -11.47
CA THR A 134 -23.95 27.78 -11.04
C THR A 134 -25.30 27.58 -10.33
N PRO A 135 -25.80 28.58 -9.54
CA PRO A 135 -27.11 28.49 -8.93
C PRO A 135 -28.24 28.28 -9.93
N ALA A 136 -28.20 28.99 -11.08
CA ALA A 136 -29.16 28.80 -12.18
C ALA A 136 -29.02 27.41 -12.81
N GLY A 137 -27.79 26.91 -12.96
CA GLY A 137 -27.50 25.56 -13.44
C GLY A 137 -28.11 24.50 -12.54
N TYR A 138 -27.95 24.62 -11.22
CA TYR A 138 -28.57 23.72 -10.25
C TYR A 138 -30.09 23.75 -10.28
N LYS A 139 -30.68 24.97 -10.39
CA LYS A 139 -32.14 25.11 -10.49
C LYS A 139 -32.68 24.35 -11.70
N ASN A 140 -32.10 24.58 -12.89
CA ASN A 140 -32.49 23.87 -14.11
C ASN A 140 -32.27 22.35 -14.03
N TYR A 141 -31.17 21.94 -13.42
CA TYR A 141 -30.83 20.53 -13.23
C TYR A 141 -31.88 19.83 -12.35
N LEU A 142 -32.21 20.38 -11.19
CA LEU A 142 -33.22 19.84 -10.27
C LEU A 142 -34.63 19.84 -10.87
N LEU A 143 -35.02 20.91 -11.60
CA LEU A 143 -36.29 20.98 -12.34
C LEU A 143 -36.40 19.87 -13.40
N ASN A 144 -35.31 19.58 -14.08
CA ASN A 144 -35.27 18.48 -15.06
C ASN A 144 -35.46 17.11 -14.38
N GLY A 145 -34.81 16.88 -13.21
CA GLY A 145 -35.03 15.69 -12.39
C GLY A 145 -36.49 15.55 -11.97
N LEU A 146 -37.11 16.62 -11.54
CA LEU A 146 -38.52 16.65 -11.15
C LEU A 146 -39.46 16.29 -12.33
N LYS A 147 -39.20 16.86 -13.52
CA LYS A 147 -39.95 16.53 -14.75
C LYS A 147 -39.88 15.07 -15.12
N LYS A 148 -38.69 14.45 -14.94
CA LYS A 148 -38.45 13.05 -15.21
C LYS A 148 -39.04 12.10 -14.17
N LYS A 149 -39.54 12.61 -13.04
CA LYS A 149 -40.03 11.81 -11.89
C LYS A 149 -39.05 10.68 -11.50
N SER A 150 -37.76 10.98 -11.52
CA SER A 150 -36.71 9.99 -11.26
C SER A 150 -36.72 9.59 -9.78
N ARG A 151 -36.67 8.28 -9.51
CA ARG A 151 -36.56 7.75 -8.12
C ARG A 151 -35.14 7.85 -7.57
N GLN A 152 -34.14 7.95 -8.44
CA GLN A 152 -32.74 8.00 -8.06
C GLN A 152 -32.05 9.13 -8.85
N PHE A 153 -32.46 10.37 -8.58
CA PHE A 153 -31.88 11.52 -9.23
C PHE A 153 -30.64 11.97 -8.46
N PRO A 154 -29.42 11.94 -9.05
CA PRO A 154 -28.22 12.38 -8.37
C PRO A 154 -28.27 13.89 -8.13
N VAL A 155 -27.86 14.37 -6.96
CA VAL A 155 -27.80 15.79 -6.62
C VAL A 155 -26.56 16.43 -7.24
N CYS A 156 -25.46 15.70 -7.34
CA CYS A 156 -24.19 16.13 -7.93
C CYS A 156 -23.54 14.96 -8.69
N ASP A 157 -22.55 15.27 -9.51
CA ASP A 157 -21.87 14.26 -10.34
C ASP A 157 -20.83 13.45 -9.58
N GLY A 158 -20.58 13.74 -8.31
CA GLY A 158 -19.59 13.10 -7.48
C GLY A 158 -20.13 12.62 -6.13
N LYS A 159 -19.22 12.11 -5.34
CA LYS A 159 -19.40 11.73 -3.95
C LYS A 159 -18.96 12.87 -3.04
N VAL A 160 -19.53 12.92 -1.84
CA VAL A 160 -19.20 13.90 -0.82
C VAL A 160 -18.66 13.22 0.43
N SER A 161 -17.83 13.93 1.19
CA SER A 161 -17.32 13.48 2.48
C SER A 161 -18.44 13.49 3.55
N TYR A 162 -18.17 12.81 4.67
CA TYR A 162 -19.09 12.85 5.82
C TYR A 162 -19.30 14.28 6.36
N SER A 163 -18.24 15.09 6.41
CA SER A 163 -18.32 16.49 6.83
C SER A 163 -19.22 17.32 5.92
N ASP A 164 -19.06 17.16 4.60
CA ASP A 164 -19.88 17.86 3.60
C ASP A 164 -21.34 17.40 3.66
N LEU A 165 -21.56 16.07 3.83
CA LEU A 165 -22.90 15.53 4.00
C LEU A 165 -23.61 16.14 5.22
N LYS A 166 -22.90 16.29 6.36
CA LYS A 166 -23.44 16.89 7.58
C LYS A 166 -23.89 18.32 7.37
N GLU A 167 -23.17 19.09 6.54
CA GLU A 167 -23.56 20.44 6.14
C GLU A 167 -24.72 20.42 5.15
N ILE A 168 -24.65 19.59 4.11
CA ILE A 168 -25.68 19.52 3.05
C ILE A 168 -27.04 19.08 3.60
N LYS A 169 -27.06 18.19 4.60
CA LYS A 169 -28.31 17.82 5.31
C LYS A 169 -29.00 19.01 5.99
N LYS A 170 -28.28 20.08 6.30
CA LYS A 170 -28.86 21.30 6.90
C LYS A 170 -29.37 22.29 5.86
N PHE A 171 -29.12 22.08 4.57
CA PHE A 171 -29.54 22.98 3.52
C PHE A 171 -31.07 23.12 3.42
N PRO A 172 -31.57 24.27 2.94
CA PRO A 172 -32.99 24.46 2.68
C PRO A 172 -33.57 23.28 1.90
N PHE A 173 -34.78 22.87 2.19
CA PHE A 173 -35.46 21.70 1.69
C PHE A 173 -34.88 20.36 2.19
N PHE A 174 -33.58 20.12 2.15
CA PHE A 174 -32.97 18.85 2.63
C PHE A 174 -33.12 18.65 4.14
N ARG A 175 -33.06 19.74 4.92
CA ARG A 175 -33.28 19.72 6.37
C ARG A 175 -34.66 19.19 6.79
N LEU A 176 -35.61 19.12 5.88
CA LEU A 176 -36.95 18.60 6.11
C LEU A 176 -36.98 17.07 6.22
N GLY A 177 -35.87 16.42 5.89
CA GLY A 177 -35.69 14.96 5.96
C GLY A 177 -36.30 14.21 4.76
N ARG A 178 -35.98 12.91 4.69
CA ARG A 178 -36.32 12.04 3.55
C ARG A 178 -37.80 12.02 3.21
N PHE A 179 -38.66 11.92 4.20
CA PHE A 179 -40.13 11.80 3.99
C PHE A 179 -40.81 13.08 3.50
N LYS A 180 -40.11 14.22 3.61
CA LYS A 180 -40.64 15.53 3.17
C LYS A 180 -39.91 16.13 2.00
N SER A 181 -38.66 15.72 1.73
CA SER A 181 -37.87 16.23 0.64
C SER A 181 -37.54 15.21 -0.44
N GLY A 182 -37.75 13.94 -0.17
CA GLY A 182 -37.26 12.84 -1.04
C GLY A 182 -35.74 12.67 -1.02
N PHE A 183 -35.00 13.51 -0.26
CA PHE A 183 -33.56 13.47 -0.19
C PHE A 183 -33.06 12.24 0.59
N TYR A 184 -32.17 11.47 0.00
CA TYR A 184 -31.53 10.34 0.66
C TYR A 184 -30.08 10.18 0.20
N THR A 185 -29.31 9.42 0.95
CA THR A 185 -27.90 9.19 0.68
C THR A 185 -27.62 7.69 0.56
N ARG A 186 -26.68 7.38 -0.32
CA ARG A 186 -26.12 6.02 -0.40
C ARG A 186 -24.67 6.09 0.06
N GLU A 187 -24.36 5.41 1.13
CA GLU A 187 -23.02 5.27 1.64
C GLU A 187 -22.22 4.29 0.77
N MET A 188 -20.98 4.65 0.53
CA MET A 188 -19.97 3.79 -0.07
C MET A 188 -18.66 4.00 0.67
N VAL A 189 -17.82 2.98 0.68
CA VAL A 189 -16.47 3.06 1.24
C VAL A 189 -15.49 3.25 0.12
N GLU A 190 -14.61 4.25 0.24
CA GLU A 190 -13.55 4.51 -0.71
C GLU A 190 -12.19 4.26 -0.08
N ARG A 191 -11.33 3.55 -0.80
CA ARG A 191 -9.95 3.37 -0.40
C ARG A 191 -9.14 4.62 -0.75
N GLN A 192 -8.58 5.27 0.28
CA GLN A 192 -7.78 6.49 0.14
C GLN A 192 -6.35 6.25 0.57
N LYS A 193 -5.42 6.92 -0.11
CA LYS A 193 -3.99 6.96 0.21
C LYS A 193 -3.64 8.38 0.65
N PRO A 194 -3.54 8.66 1.96
CA PRO A 194 -3.33 10.02 2.47
C PRO A 194 -2.03 10.68 1.96
N PHE A 195 -0.99 9.88 1.68
CA PHE A 195 0.28 10.34 1.13
C PHE A 195 0.33 10.33 -0.41
N GLY A 196 -0.82 10.19 -1.08
CA GLY A 196 -0.93 10.29 -2.53
C GLY A 196 -0.15 9.21 -3.28
N THR A 197 0.91 9.60 -3.98
CA THR A 197 1.70 8.71 -4.84
C THR A 197 2.80 7.95 -4.13
N LEU A 198 3.13 8.31 -2.88
CA LEU A 198 4.23 7.70 -2.13
C LEU A 198 4.07 6.17 -2.02
N ALA A 199 5.01 5.43 -2.60
CA ALA A 199 5.04 3.96 -2.68
C ALA A 199 3.73 3.35 -3.19
N SER A 200 2.97 4.08 -4.02
CA SER A 200 1.57 3.73 -4.33
C SER A 200 1.43 2.38 -5.04
N ARG A 201 2.43 1.96 -5.84
CA ARG A 201 2.43 0.66 -6.53
C ARG A 201 2.82 -0.50 -5.62
N THR A 202 3.64 -0.23 -4.62
CA THR A 202 4.02 -1.23 -3.61
C THR A 202 2.88 -1.45 -2.63
N ILE A 203 2.26 -0.37 -2.13
CA ILE A 203 1.02 -0.46 -1.34
C ILE A 203 -0.07 -1.16 -2.15
N GLY A 204 -0.24 -0.76 -3.39
CA GLY A 204 -1.23 -1.32 -4.29
C GLY A 204 -2.54 -0.55 -4.34
N ASP A 205 -3.39 -0.97 -5.27
CA ASP A 205 -4.73 -0.42 -5.50
C ASP A 205 -5.78 -1.49 -5.24
N THR A 206 -7.02 -1.05 -5.03
CA THR A 206 -8.20 -1.91 -5.03
C THR A 206 -9.01 -1.71 -6.32
N PHE A 207 -9.83 -2.69 -6.69
CA PHE A 207 -10.82 -2.50 -7.72
C PHE A 207 -11.87 -1.50 -7.22
N ARG A 208 -12.41 -0.69 -8.14
CA ARG A 208 -13.45 0.30 -7.81
C ARG A 208 -14.79 -0.35 -7.51
N ASP A 209 -15.06 -1.46 -8.18
CA ASP A 209 -16.33 -2.15 -8.07
C ASP A 209 -16.30 -3.15 -6.90
N ILE A 210 -17.36 -3.10 -6.11
CA ILE A 210 -17.62 -4.09 -5.07
C ILE A 210 -18.02 -5.38 -5.75
N ASP A 211 -17.40 -6.50 -5.38
CA ASP A 211 -17.81 -7.81 -5.88
C ASP A 211 -19.28 -8.08 -5.53
N PRO A 212 -20.16 -8.27 -6.53
CA PRO A 212 -21.59 -8.46 -6.29
C PRO A 212 -21.91 -9.70 -5.43
N LYS A 213 -21.04 -10.69 -5.41
CA LYS A 213 -21.24 -11.94 -4.67
C LYS A 213 -20.81 -11.82 -3.20
N THR A 214 -19.69 -11.19 -2.95
CA THR A 214 -19.12 -11.07 -1.61
C THR A 214 -19.40 -9.72 -0.98
N GLY A 215 -19.67 -8.68 -1.78
CA GLY A 215 -19.85 -7.32 -1.37
C GLY A 215 -18.57 -6.63 -0.88
N LEU A 216 -17.43 -7.21 -1.16
CA LEU A 216 -16.13 -6.75 -0.69
C LEU A 216 -15.33 -6.13 -1.84
N THR A 217 -14.52 -5.15 -1.53
CA THR A 217 -13.53 -4.59 -2.46
C THR A 217 -12.32 -5.51 -2.50
N LYS A 218 -11.87 -5.90 -3.70
CA LYS A 218 -10.69 -6.75 -3.89
C LYS A 218 -9.44 -5.91 -4.14
N GLY A 219 -8.30 -6.38 -3.63
CA GLY A 219 -6.99 -5.88 -3.97
C GLY A 219 -6.66 -6.15 -5.44
N LYS A 220 -6.04 -5.17 -6.12
CA LYS A 220 -5.68 -5.25 -7.54
C LYS A 220 -4.22 -5.60 -7.76
N ASN A 221 -3.33 -5.04 -6.96
CA ASN A 221 -1.88 -5.22 -7.04
C ASN A 221 -1.23 -4.87 -5.69
N GLY A 222 0.09 -5.02 -5.59
CA GLY A 222 0.88 -4.67 -4.41
C GLY A 222 0.46 -5.41 -3.14
N LEU A 223 0.70 -4.79 -1.98
CA LEU A 223 0.32 -5.34 -0.68
C LEU A 223 -1.20 -5.47 -0.50
N GLU A 224 -1.98 -4.58 -1.15
CA GLU A 224 -3.45 -4.69 -1.19
C GLU A 224 -3.92 -6.03 -1.78
N LEU A 225 -3.23 -6.54 -2.80
CA LEU A 225 -3.53 -7.86 -3.39
C LEU A 225 -2.92 -8.99 -2.57
N GLN A 226 -1.68 -8.84 -2.11
CA GLN A 226 -0.97 -9.87 -1.35
C GLN A 226 -1.73 -10.27 -0.08
N TYR A 227 -2.25 -9.27 0.62
CA TYR A 227 -2.95 -9.44 1.89
C TYR A 227 -4.47 -9.24 1.78
N ASP A 228 -5.04 -9.42 0.56
CA ASP A 228 -6.46 -9.14 0.31
C ASP A 228 -7.39 -9.88 1.27
N THR A 229 -7.14 -11.19 1.51
CA THR A 229 -7.95 -12.03 2.40
C THR A 229 -7.95 -11.57 3.86
N LEU A 230 -6.85 -10.96 4.31
CA LEU A 230 -6.74 -10.42 5.67
C LEU A 230 -7.36 -9.02 5.77
N LEU A 231 -7.10 -8.19 4.75
CA LEU A 231 -7.56 -6.81 4.71
C LEU A 231 -9.08 -6.67 4.55
N HIS A 232 -9.74 -7.53 3.77
CA HIS A 232 -11.17 -7.34 3.47
C HIS A 232 -12.12 -7.76 4.59
N GLY A 233 -11.65 -8.54 5.59
CA GLY A 233 -12.50 -9.04 6.67
C GLY A 233 -13.56 -10.05 6.21
N VAL A 234 -14.61 -10.23 7.02
CA VAL A 234 -15.72 -11.14 6.73
C VAL A 234 -17.03 -10.39 6.83
N ALA A 235 -17.86 -10.50 5.77
CA ALA A 235 -19.17 -9.83 5.77
C ALA A 235 -20.13 -10.47 6.79
N GLY A 236 -20.86 -9.61 7.51
CA GLY A 236 -21.96 -9.99 8.37
C GLY A 236 -23.28 -10.11 7.62
N LEU A 237 -24.32 -10.56 8.31
CA LEU A 237 -25.67 -10.74 7.77
C LEU A 237 -26.67 -9.89 8.56
N ASN A 238 -27.49 -9.15 7.82
CA ASN A 238 -28.57 -8.35 8.35
C ASN A 238 -29.90 -8.79 7.73
N SER A 239 -30.89 -9.11 8.55
CA SER A 239 -32.27 -9.35 8.12
C SER A 239 -33.16 -8.16 8.45
N VAL A 240 -34.15 -7.92 7.61
CA VAL A 240 -35.17 -6.90 7.86
C VAL A 240 -36.45 -7.60 8.26
N ARG A 241 -36.83 -7.45 9.52
CA ARG A 241 -38.02 -8.06 10.10
C ARG A 241 -39.06 -7.00 10.45
N ARG A 242 -40.33 -7.39 10.41
CA ARG A 242 -41.44 -6.55 10.86
C ARG A 242 -41.66 -6.79 12.35
N LEU A 243 -41.39 -5.78 13.17
CA LEU A 243 -41.57 -5.82 14.61
C LEU A 243 -42.45 -4.64 15.00
N GLY A 244 -43.54 -4.89 15.80
CA GLY A 244 -44.39 -3.85 16.32
C GLY A 244 -45.03 -2.91 15.27
N GLY A 245 -45.36 -3.44 14.07
CA GLY A 245 -45.95 -2.63 13.00
C GLY A 245 -44.94 -1.91 12.08
N GLY A 246 -43.64 -1.88 12.43
CA GLY A 246 -42.54 -1.28 11.65
C GLY A 246 -41.54 -2.30 11.14
N TRP A 247 -40.79 -1.92 10.11
CA TRP A 247 -39.63 -2.69 9.61
C TRP A 247 -38.39 -2.34 10.43
N THR A 248 -37.75 -3.33 11.03
CA THR A 248 -36.51 -3.15 11.83
C THR A 248 -35.41 -4.03 11.26
N ASN A 249 -34.19 -3.46 11.23
CA ASN A 249 -32.99 -4.22 10.89
C ASN A 249 -32.53 -5.03 12.10
N VAL A 250 -32.32 -6.32 11.90
CA VAL A 250 -31.79 -7.22 12.93
C VAL A 250 -30.50 -7.82 12.41
N VAL A 251 -29.38 -7.56 13.09
CA VAL A 251 -28.09 -8.15 12.77
C VAL A 251 -28.14 -9.61 13.21
N GLU A 252 -27.98 -10.53 12.28
CA GLU A 252 -27.96 -11.98 12.53
C GLU A 252 -26.52 -12.49 12.73
N VAL A 253 -25.57 -11.91 11.99
CA VAL A 253 -24.14 -12.20 12.10
C VAL A 253 -23.41 -10.88 12.03
N ASP A 254 -22.60 -10.56 13.03
CA ASP A 254 -21.76 -9.38 13.03
C ASP A 254 -20.63 -9.50 11.99
N PRO A 255 -20.28 -8.43 11.26
CA PRO A 255 -19.13 -8.44 10.37
C PRO A 255 -17.84 -8.54 11.21
N VAL A 256 -16.83 -9.23 10.64
CA VAL A 256 -15.50 -9.26 11.21
C VAL A 256 -14.64 -8.26 10.41
N GLU A 257 -14.17 -7.22 11.10
CA GLU A 257 -13.33 -6.18 10.50
C GLU A 257 -12.03 -6.75 9.92
N GLY A 258 -11.53 -6.13 8.85
CA GLY A 258 -10.25 -6.50 8.25
C GLY A 258 -9.08 -6.25 9.19
N MET A 259 -8.03 -7.05 9.04
CA MET A 259 -6.78 -6.87 9.79
C MET A 259 -5.98 -5.71 9.19
N ASP A 260 -5.29 -4.98 10.04
CA ASP A 260 -4.37 -3.92 9.66
C ASP A 260 -2.97 -4.47 9.35
N ILE A 261 -2.26 -3.83 8.43
CA ILE A 261 -0.89 -4.18 8.06
C ILE A 261 0.03 -3.02 8.36
N ARG A 262 1.11 -3.27 9.10
CA ARG A 262 2.22 -2.32 9.26
C ARG A 262 3.35 -2.73 8.32
N THR A 263 3.74 -1.83 7.43
CA THR A 263 4.82 -2.03 6.47
C THR A 263 6.17 -1.68 7.11
N THR A 264 7.25 -2.01 6.39
CA THR A 264 8.61 -1.60 6.74
C THR A 264 8.97 -0.21 6.21
N ILE A 265 8.11 0.38 5.37
CA ILE A 265 8.33 1.66 4.70
C ILE A 265 8.35 2.79 5.73
N ASP A 266 9.43 3.58 5.73
CA ASP A 266 9.55 4.82 6.47
C ASP A 266 9.14 5.99 5.59
N ILE A 267 8.15 6.77 6.02
CA ILE A 267 7.60 7.86 5.20
C ILE A 267 8.64 8.94 4.89
N ASN A 268 9.56 9.23 5.82
CA ASN A 268 10.56 10.27 5.63
C ASN A 268 11.61 9.81 4.60
N ILE A 269 12.09 8.56 4.71
CA ILE A 269 13.05 7.99 3.75
C ILE A 269 12.38 7.83 2.37
N GLN A 270 11.10 7.42 2.34
CA GLN A 270 10.32 7.31 1.11
C GLN A 270 10.17 8.67 0.40
N ASP A 271 9.83 9.73 1.12
CA ASP A 271 9.70 11.09 0.56
C ASP A 271 11.03 11.62 0.04
N ILE A 272 12.13 11.38 0.79
CA ILE A 272 13.49 11.73 0.35
C ILE A 272 13.84 11.00 -0.94
N ALA A 273 13.58 9.69 -1.02
CA ALA A 273 13.89 8.88 -2.20
C ALA A 273 13.07 9.32 -3.41
N GLU A 274 11.76 9.53 -3.23
CA GLU A 274 10.85 9.96 -4.30
C GLU A 274 11.23 11.32 -4.87
N LYS A 275 11.45 12.32 -4.01
CA LYS A 275 11.85 13.67 -4.43
C LYS A 275 13.19 13.67 -5.14
N SER A 276 14.18 12.95 -4.60
CA SER A 276 15.53 12.91 -5.17
C SER A 276 15.52 12.23 -6.55
N LEU A 277 14.73 11.16 -6.72
CA LEU A 277 14.56 10.50 -8.02
C LEU A 277 13.80 11.39 -8.99
N LEU A 278 12.68 11.97 -8.59
CA LEU A 278 11.82 12.81 -9.43
C LEU A 278 12.57 14.03 -9.98
N ASP A 279 13.38 14.70 -9.15
CA ASP A 279 14.20 15.84 -9.55
C ASP A 279 15.20 15.46 -10.66
N MET A 280 15.84 14.28 -10.51
CA MET A 280 16.75 13.78 -11.52
C MET A 280 16.02 13.41 -12.81
N LEU A 281 14.88 12.68 -12.72
CA LEU A 281 14.10 12.27 -13.89
C LEU A 281 13.63 13.47 -14.71
N LYS A 282 13.17 14.53 -14.05
CA LYS A 282 12.80 15.79 -14.71
C LYS A 282 13.97 16.46 -15.40
N LYS A 283 15.14 16.51 -14.73
CA LYS A 283 16.36 17.11 -15.25
C LYS A 283 16.84 16.45 -16.53
N ILE A 284 16.79 15.12 -16.60
CA ILE A 284 17.34 14.35 -17.74
C ILE A 284 16.25 13.86 -18.72
N ASP A 285 14.99 14.20 -18.48
CA ASP A 285 13.82 13.76 -19.25
C ASP A 285 13.81 12.26 -19.53
N ALA A 286 13.99 11.46 -18.48
CA ALA A 286 14.05 10.01 -18.61
C ALA A 286 12.67 9.39 -18.82
N ALA A 287 12.62 8.18 -19.40
CA ALA A 287 11.36 7.46 -19.56
C ALA A 287 10.82 6.91 -18.23
N SER A 288 11.68 6.35 -17.39
CA SER A 288 11.32 5.85 -16.07
C SER A 288 12.54 5.76 -15.15
N GLY A 289 12.27 5.60 -13.87
CA GLY A 289 13.28 5.32 -12.86
C GLY A 289 12.72 4.68 -11.62
N THR A 290 13.56 3.93 -10.92
CA THR A 290 13.26 3.34 -9.63
C THR A 290 14.38 3.58 -8.65
N ALA A 291 14.04 3.75 -7.37
CA ALA A 291 14.99 3.81 -6.27
C ALA A 291 14.48 2.94 -5.12
N VAL A 292 15.36 2.12 -4.53
CA VAL A 292 15.04 1.28 -3.37
C VAL A 292 16.11 1.53 -2.30
N VAL A 293 15.66 1.74 -1.07
CA VAL A 293 16.51 1.83 0.12
C VAL A 293 16.13 0.70 1.06
N MET A 294 17.11 -0.10 1.47
CA MET A 294 16.91 -1.27 2.32
C MET A 294 17.85 -1.19 3.54
N GLU A 295 17.35 -1.52 4.70
CA GLU A 295 18.15 -1.62 5.92
C GLU A 295 19.05 -2.86 5.85
N VAL A 296 20.35 -2.67 6.09
CA VAL A 296 21.36 -3.72 5.85
C VAL A 296 21.15 -4.94 6.74
N ALA A 297 20.95 -4.73 8.03
CA ALA A 297 20.89 -5.81 9.02
C ALA A 297 19.61 -6.65 8.93
N THR A 298 18.48 -6.01 8.60
CA THR A 298 17.15 -6.63 8.70
C THR A 298 16.56 -7.06 7.36
N GLY A 299 16.96 -6.42 6.26
CA GLY A 299 16.31 -6.58 4.96
C GLY A 299 15.01 -5.78 4.82
N GLU A 300 14.65 -4.96 5.82
CA GLU A 300 13.47 -4.09 5.74
C GLU A 300 13.61 -3.07 4.60
N VAL A 301 12.68 -3.07 3.66
CA VAL A 301 12.61 -2.06 2.61
C VAL A 301 12.02 -0.79 3.20
N LYS A 302 12.89 0.22 3.43
CA LYS A 302 12.51 1.50 4.03
C LYS A 302 11.91 2.47 3.03
N ALA A 303 12.33 2.38 1.76
CA ALA A 303 11.75 3.14 0.67
C ALA A 303 11.81 2.36 -0.63
N ILE A 304 10.77 2.51 -1.44
CA ILE A 304 10.68 1.98 -2.80
C ILE A 304 9.81 2.92 -3.63
N THR A 305 10.42 3.54 -4.64
CA THR A 305 9.73 4.46 -5.54
C THR A 305 9.93 4.05 -6.99
N ASN A 306 8.87 4.17 -7.78
CA ASN A 306 8.82 3.71 -9.16
C ASN A 306 8.12 4.77 -10.01
N MET A 307 8.89 5.53 -10.77
CA MET A 307 8.38 6.65 -11.54
C MET A 307 8.43 6.38 -13.04
N GLY A 308 7.28 6.41 -13.69
CA GLY A 308 7.14 6.43 -15.14
C GLY A 308 6.74 7.80 -15.66
N ARG A 309 7.20 8.16 -16.86
CA ARG A 309 6.84 9.41 -17.53
C ARG A 309 5.42 9.32 -18.10
N ILE A 310 4.48 10.04 -17.51
CA ILE A 310 3.09 10.15 -18.00
C ILE A 310 3.03 11.09 -19.21
N ARG A 311 3.69 12.23 -19.10
CA ARG A 311 3.87 13.24 -20.15
C ARG A 311 5.09 14.09 -19.83
N GLU A 312 5.47 14.99 -20.72
CA GLU A 312 6.63 15.85 -20.50
C GLU A 312 6.57 16.59 -19.16
N GLY A 313 7.66 16.44 -18.38
CA GLY A 313 7.79 17.03 -17.04
C GLY A 313 6.88 16.43 -15.95
N VAL A 314 5.99 15.47 -16.28
CA VAL A 314 5.05 14.86 -15.35
C VAL A 314 5.33 13.36 -15.22
N TYR A 315 5.63 12.96 -13.99
CA TYR A 315 5.90 11.58 -13.62
C TYR A 315 4.91 11.08 -12.57
N GLY A 316 4.72 9.79 -12.51
CA GLY A 316 3.89 9.12 -11.51
C GLY A 316 4.23 7.65 -11.42
N GLU A 317 3.78 6.99 -10.37
CA GLU A 317 3.97 5.55 -10.25
C GLU A 317 3.01 4.81 -11.17
N ASP A 318 3.55 4.07 -12.15
CA ASP A 318 2.83 3.25 -13.14
C ASP A 318 3.03 1.75 -12.93
N THR A 319 4.28 1.30 -12.84
CA THR A 319 4.69 -0.09 -12.66
C THR A 319 5.67 -0.18 -11.50
N ASN A 320 5.68 -1.29 -10.76
CA ASN A 320 6.69 -1.53 -9.72
C ASN A 320 7.99 -2.04 -10.38
N HIS A 321 8.72 -1.14 -11.03
CA HIS A 321 9.95 -1.42 -11.77
C HIS A 321 11.01 -2.11 -10.91
N ALA A 322 11.08 -1.78 -9.63
CA ALA A 322 12.07 -2.33 -8.71
C ALA A 322 12.00 -3.86 -8.59
N VAL A 323 10.77 -4.40 -8.63
CA VAL A 323 10.52 -5.84 -8.40
C VAL A 323 10.12 -6.59 -9.67
N ALA A 324 9.59 -5.91 -10.68
CA ALA A 324 9.01 -6.54 -11.87
C ALA A 324 9.93 -6.52 -13.09
N ASP A 325 10.80 -5.49 -13.24
CA ASP A 325 11.61 -5.32 -14.46
C ASP A 325 12.78 -6.29 -14.48
N GLU A 326 12.64 -7.35 -15.24
CA GLU A 326 13.73 -8.30 -15.52
C GLU A 326 14.64 -7.72 -16.62
N THR A 327 15.65 -6.96 -16.24
CA THR A 327 16.58 -6.29 -17.14
C THR A 327 18.02 -6.75 -16.94
N GLU A 328 18.86 -6.50 -17.93
CA GLU A 328 20.29 -6.77 -17.82
C GLU A 328 20.92 -5.79 -16.82
N PRO A 329 21.57 -6.28 -15.74
CA PRO A 329 22.12 -5.44 -14.68
C PRO A 329 23.33 -4.61 -15.14
N GLY A 330 23.94 -4.96 -16.27
CA GLY A 330 25.12 -4.31 -16.81
C GLY A 330 26.29 -4.33 -15.81
N SER A 331 27.06 -3.24 -15.78
CA SER A 331 28.31 -3.17 -15.01
C SER A 331 28.20 -3.35 -13.50
N THR A 332 26.99 -3.31 -12.92
CA THR A 332 26.80 -3.67 -11.50
C THR A 332 27.07 -5.16 -11.25
N PHE A 333 26.90 -6.00 -12.26
CA PHE A 333 27.18 -7.43 -12.21
C PHE A 333 28.67 -7.79 -12.11
N LYS A 334 29.58 -6.89 -12.55
CA LYS A 334 31.03 -7.12 -12.52
C LYS A 334 31.57 -7.47 -11.14
N VAL A 335 30.92 -6.95 -10.10
CA VAL A 335 31.28 -7.22 -8.69
C VAL A 335 31.07 -8.70 -8.37
N ALA A 336 29.96 -9.27 -8.79
CA ALA A 336 29.69 -10.70 -8.64
C ALA A 336 30.70 -11.56 -9.40
N SER A 337 31.01 -11.17 -10.64
CA SER A 337 32.01 -11.87 -11.47
C SER A 337 33.39 -11.90 -10.81
N ILE A 338 33.87 -10.76 -10.33
CA ILE A 338 35.18 -10.67 -9.68
C ILE A 338 35.16 -11.36 -8.32
N MET A 339 34.05 -11.30 -7.56
CA MET A 339 33.89 -12.04 -6.31
C MET A 339 34.09 -13.56 -6.53
N VAL A 340 33.45 -14.12 -7.56
CA VAL A 340 33.63 -15.54 -7.92
C VAL A 340 35.09 -15.84 -8.30
N ALA A 341 35.73 -14.96 -9.08
CA ALA A 341 37.12 -15.16 -9.50
C ALA A 341 38.12 -15.07 -8.33
N LEU A 342 37.87 -14.16 -7.38
CA LEU A 342 38.69 -14.03 -6.16
C LEU A 342 38.51 -15.25 -5.24
N GLU A 343 37.26 -15.68 -5.04
CA GLU A 343 36.94 -16.83 -4.18
C GLU A 343 37.52 -18.15 -4.71
N ASP A 344 37.52 -18.32 -6.04
CA ASP A 344 38.13 -19.49 -6.71
C ASP A 344 39.66 -19.37 -6.89
N GLY A 345 40.28 -18.27 -6.44
CA GLY A 345 41.73 -18.05 -6.56
C GLY A 345 42.21 -17.80 -8.01
N VAL A 346 41.31 -17.46 -8.92
CA VAL A 346 41.64 -17.17 -10.32
C VAL A 346 42.45 -15.89 -10.48
N CYS A 347 42.20 -14.92 -9.59
CA CYS A 347 42.89 -13.64 -9.57
C CYS A 347 43.06 -13.12 -8.13
N GLN A 348 43.97 -12.10 -8.01
CA GLN A 348 44.09 -11.25 -6.83
C GLN A 348 43.85 -9.79 -7.25
N PRO A 349 43.51 -8.87 -6.29
CA PRO A 349 43.25 -7.47 -6.61
C PRO A 349 44.32 -6.77 -7.42
N GLY A 350 45.59 -7.01 -7.09
CA GLY A 350 46.75 -6.42 -7.74
C GLY A 350 47.20 -7.06 -9.06
N ASP A 351 46.59 -8.19 -9.45
CA ASP A 351 46.95 -8.87 -10.72
C ASP A 351 46.75 -7.93 -11.93
N THR A 352 47.73 -7.85 -12.79
CA THR A 352 47.70 -6.98 -13.96
C THR A 352 46.97 -7.61 -15.13
N VAL A 353 46.06 -6.84 -15.73
CA VAL A 353 45.32 -7.19 -16.93
C VAL A 353 45.59 -6.15 -18.03
N ASP A 354 46.01 -6.60 -19.20
CA ASP A 354 46.20 -5.71 -20.34
C ASP A 354 44.86 -5.51 -21.08
N VAL A 355 44.33 -4.29 -21.01
CA VAL A 355 43.10 -3.88 -21.71
C VAL A 355 43.39 -3.06 -22.96
N GLY A 356 44.67 -2.80 -23.24
CA GLY A 356 45.16 -2.12 -24.46
C GLY A 356 44.48 -0.77 -24.68
N ASN A 357 44.15 -0.50 -25.92
CA ASN A 357 43.49 0.74 -26.35
C ASN A 357 41.97 0.76 -26.07
N GLY A 358 41.47 -0.16 -25.26
CA GLY A 358 40.03 -0.24 -24.93
C GLY A 358 39.17 -0.92 -25.99
N ILE A 359 39.80 -1.70 -26.89
CA ILE A 359 39.14 -2.53 -27.91
C ILE A 359 39.69 -3.95 -27.81
N TYR A 360 38.81 -4.94 -27.71
CA TYR A 360 39.16 -6.35 -27.69
C TYR A 360 38.28 -7.15 -28.63
N MET A 361 38.89 -7.96 -29.49
CA MET A 361 38.18 -8.86 -30.39
C MET A 361 38.18 -10.28 -29.81
N TYR A 362 37.01 -10.80 -29.48
CA TYR A 362 36.84 -12.16 -28.96
C TYR A 362 35.92 -12.97 -29.86
N LYS A 363 36.46 -14.04 -30.48
CA LYS A 363 35.73 -14.94 -31.41
C LYS A 363 34.88 -14.18 -32.45
N GLY A 364 35.46 -13.10 -33.02
CA GLY A 364 34.80 -12.26 -34.03
C GLY A 364 33.88 -11.15 -33.49
N ALA A 365 33.58 -11.12 -32.21
CA ALA A 365 32.78 -10.06 -31.59
C ALA A 365 33.67 -8.96 -30.98
N ARG A 366 33.30 -7.70 -31.21
CA ARG A 366 34.01 -6.52 -30.68
C ARG A 366 33.50 -6.14 -29.30
N MET A 367 34.39 -6.15 -28.31
CA MET A 367 34.16 -5.63 -26.97
C MET A 367 34.90 -4.30 -26.80
N THR A 368 34.27 -3.35 -26.11
CA THR A 368 34.89 -2.02 -25.91
C THR A 368 34.75 -1.56 -24.48
N ASP A 369 35.77 -0.86 -24.00
CA ASP A 369 35.68 -0.03 -22.80
C ASP A 369 35.19 1.38 -23.15
N HIS A 370 34.61 2.08 -22.20
CA HIS A 370 34.00 3.40 -22.44
C HIS A 370 34.99 4.49 -22.84
N ASN A 371 36.29 4.31 -22.53
CA ASN A 371 37.38 5.24 -22.86
C ASN A 371 38.17 4.86 -24.12
N ASN A 372 37.67 3.94 -24.95
CA ASN A 372 38.36 3.52 -26.18
C ASN A 372 38.71 4.68 -27.13
N HIS A 373 37.84 5.72 -27.13
CA HIS A 373 38.06 6.95 -27.91
C HIS A 373 39.19 7.84 -27.36
N LYS A 374 39.67 7.55 -26.12
CA LYS A 374 40.80 8.24 -25.45
C LYS A 374 42.06 7.39 -25.37
N GLY A 375 42.13 6.28 -26.12
CA GLY A 375 43.30 5.39 -26.17
C GLY A 375 43.31 4.27 -25.15
N GLY A 376 42.20 4.03 -24.42
CA GLY A 376 42.09 2.94 -23.44
C GLY A 376 42.85 3.20 -22.15
N TYR A 377 43.01 2.15 -21.34
CA TYR A 377 43.69 2.19 -20.05
C TYR A 377 45.07 1.49 -20.06
N GLY A 378 45.44 0.81 -21.16
CA GLY A 378 46.68 0.04 -21.24
C GLY A 378 46.67 -1.18 -20.30
N ARG A 379 47.57 -1.18 -19.32
CA ARG A 379 47.62 -2.21 -18.27
C ARG A 379 47.08 -1.68 -16.98
N ILE A 380 46.11 -2.40 -16.40
CA ILE A 380 45.45 -2.05 -15.14
C ILE A 380 45.40 -3.25 -14.21
N SER A 381 45.25 -3.01 -12.90
CA SER A 381 44.99 -4.09 -11.95
C SER A 381 43.53 -4.57 -12.02
N VAL A 382 43.23 -5.75 -11.45
CA VAL A 382 41.86 -6.28 -11.34
C VAL A 382 40.98 -5.33 -10.53
N GLU A 383 41.48 -4.75 -9.44
CA GLU A 383 40.76 -3.75 -8.67
C GLU A 383 40.47 -2.48 -9.49
N GLN A 384 41.45 -2.00 -10.28
CA GLN A 384 41.27 -0.88 -11.20
C GLN A 384 40.25 -1.20 -12.30
N ALA A 385 40.16 -2.46 -12.75
CA ALA A 385 39.11 -2.86 -13.68
C ALA A 385 37.69 -2.68 -13.09
N ILE A 386 37.52 -2.84 -11.78
CA ILE A 386 36.27 -2.51 -11.07
C ILE A 386 36.11 -1.00 -10.93
N TRP A 387 37.15 -0.25 -10.51
CA TRP A 387 37.07 1.20 -10.34
C TRP A 387 36.72 1.92 -11.63
N TYR A 388 37.38 1.57 -12.74
CA TYR A 388 37.16 2.18 -14.05
C TYR A 388 36.05 1.50 -14.84
N SER A 389 35.43 0.44 -14.27
CA SER A 389 34.37 -0.31 -14.95
C SER A 389 34.77 -0.88 -16.30
N SER A 390 36.02 -1.38 -16.45
CA SER A 390 36.52 -1.97 -17.69
C SER A 390 35.77 -3.28 -18.00
N ASN A 391 35.13 -3.35 -19.17
CA ASN A 391 34.52 -4.58 -19.69
C ASN A 391 35.61 -5.60 -20.03
N ILE A 392 36.68 -5.14 -20.69
CA ILE A 392 37.76 -5.97 -21.16
C ILE A 392 38.54 -6.56 -19.99
N GLY A 393 38.80 -5.75 -18.94
CA GLY A 393 39.53 -6.19 -17.76
C GLY A 393 38.81 -7.32 -17.05
N VAL A 394 37.49 -7.16 -16.78
CA VAL A 394 36.68 -8.20 -16.14
C VAL A 394 36.53 -9.42 -17.04
N ALA A 395 36.21 -9.23 -18.33
CA ALA A 395 36.05 -10.35 -19.26
C ALA A 395 37.31 -11.21 -19.39
N LYS A 396 38.51 -10.59 -19.53
CA LYS A 396 39.78 -11.31 -19.59
C LYS A 396 40.10 -12.06 -18.31
N THR A 397 39.78 -11.49 -17.15
CA THR A 397 39.92 -12.15 -15.83
C THR A 397 39.05 -13.40 -15.76
N ILE A 398 37.78 -13.31 -16.17
CA ILE A 398 36.87 -14.45 -16.19
C ILE A 398 37.25 -15.51 -17.21
N LEU A 399 37.67 -15.09 -18.43
CA LEU A 399 38.16 -16.02 -19.45
C LEU A 399 39.41 -16.81 -18.98
N LYS A 400 40.34 -16.17 -18.26
CA LYS A 400 41.54 -16.83 -17.68
C LYS A 400 41.15 -18.05 -16.83
N GLY A 401 40.08 -17.96 -16.03
CA GLY A 401 39.67 -19.04 -15.11
C GLY A 401 38.66 -20.02 -15.67
N TYR A 402 37.80 -19.56 -16.61
CA TYR A 402 36.55 -20.29 -16.91
C TYR A 402 36.28 -20.54 -18.39
N GLU A 403 37.16 -20.10 -19.31
CA GLU A 403 36.93 -20.31 -20.77
C GLU A 403 36.76 -21.79 -21.13
N LYS A 404 37.53 -22.68 -20.48
CA LYS A 404 37.47 -24.13 -20.71
C LYS A 404 36.27 -24.79 -20.01
N ASN A 405 35.76 -24.20 -18.93
CA ASN A 405 34.64 -24.71 -18.18
C ASN A 405 33.71 -23.56 -17.71
N PRO A 406 32.86 -23.02 -18.60
CA PRO A 406 31.91 -21.94 -18.26
C PRO A 406 30.90 -22.33 -17.17
N THR A 407 30.55 -23.61 -17.04
CA THR A 407 29.63 -24.10 -16.03
C THR A 407 30.15 -23.80 -14.62
N LYS A 408 31.45 -23.96 -14.36
CA LYS A 408 32.09 -23.62 -13.08
C LYS A 408 31.87 -22.14 -12.70
N TYR A 409 31.92 -21.23 -13.68
CA TYR A 409 31.64 -19.82 -13.43
C TYR A 409 30.18 -19.59 -13.01
N VAL A 410 29.23 -20.21 -13.72
CA VAL A 410 27.79 -20.06 -13.40
C VAL A 410 27.48 -20.69 -12.03
N GLU A 411 28.07 -21.83 -11.72
CA GLU A 411 27.98 -22.45 -10.38
C GLU A 411 28.57 -21.54 -9.29
N GLY A 412 29.65 -20.83 -9.61
CA GLY A 412 30.19 -19.78 -8.75
C GLY A 412 29.20 -18.66 -8.48
N LEU A 413 28.48 -18.17 -9.51
CA LEU A 413 27.42 -17.17 -9.37
C LEU A 413 26.27 -17.68 -8.49
N TYR A 414 25.92 -18.96 -8.60
CA TYR A 414 24.90 -19.58 -7.74
C TYR A 414 25.39 -19.73 -6.31
N ARG A 415 26.66 -20.09 -6.12
CA ARG A 415 27.29 -20.20 -4.80
C ARG A 415 27.25 -18.89 -4.01
N ILE A 416 27.40 -17.74 -4.68
CA ILE A 416 27.29 -16.41 -4.06
C ILE A 416 25.84 -15.89 -3.94
N GLY A 417 24.83 -16.73 -4.27
CA GLY A 417 23.42 -16.45 -4.02
C GLY A 417 22.65 -15.69 -5.11
N LEU A 418 23.21 -15.53 -6.34
CA LEU A 418 22.53 -14.76 -7.38
C LEU A 418 21.30 -15.44 -8.01
N ASN A 419 21.13 -16.75 -7.78
CA ASN A 419 19.97 -17.53 -8.24
C ASN A 419 18.92 -17.77 -7.15
N GLU A 420 19.10 -17.22 -5.96
CA GLU A 420 18.16 -17.40 -4.87
C GLU A 420 16.79 -16.82 -5.21
N ASP A 421 15.73 -17.52 -4.81
CA ASP A 421 14.39 -16.97 -4.86
C ASP A 421 14.15 -16.10 -3.62
N LEU A 422 14.07 -14.81 -3.80
CA LEU A 422 13.86 -13.87 -2.71
C LEU A 422 12.44 -13.93 -2.12
N ARG A 423 11.51 -14.71 -2.73
CA ARG A 423 10.12 -14.88 -2.25
C ARG A 423 9.47 -13.57 -1.83
N LEU A 424 9.54 -12.57 -2.74
CA LEU A 424 9.06 -11.23 -2.48
C LEU A 424 7.55 -11.21 -2.22
N GLU A 425 7.11 -10.41 -1.25
CA GLU A 425 5.70 -10.26 -0.85
C GLU A 425 4.86 -9.43 -1.85
N ILE A 426 5.41 -9.12 -3.02
CA ILE A 426 4.74 -8.30 -4.04
C ILE A 426 4.30 -9.22 -5.19
N PRO A 427 2.99 -9.38 -5.43
CA PRO A 427 2.50 -10.16 -6.55
C PRO A 427 3.00 -9.62 -7.90
N GLY A 428 3.42 -10.54 -8.78
CA GLY A 428 3.99 -10.19 -10.07
C GLY A 428 5.47 -9.80 -10.04
N ALA A 429 6.17 -10.04 -8.92
CA ALA A 429 7.61 -9.87 -8.86
C ALA A 429 8.31 -10.83 -9.83
N GLY A 430 9.30 -10.32 -10.55
CA GLY A 430 10.18 -11.10 -11.42
C GLY A 430 11.22 -11.90 -10.63
N ARG A 431 11.99 -12.70 -11.33
CA ARG A 431 13.07 -13.53 -10.77
C ARG A 431 14.37 -13.31 -11.50
N ALA A 432 15.49 -13.56 -10.82
CA ALA A 432 16.80 -13.58 -11.48
C ALA A 432 16.88 -14.73 -12.47
N LYS A 433 17.33 -14.45 -13.70
CA LYS A 433 17.51 -15.41 -14.79
C LYS A 433 18.96 -15.36 -15.24
N ILE A 434 19.74 -16.34 -14.84
CA ILE A 434 21.14 -16.51 -15.23
C ILE A 434 21.21 -17.67 -16.21
N ARG A 435 21.68 -17.39 -17.42
CA ARG A 435 21.80 -18.42 -18.47
C ARG A 435 22.88 -19.45 -18.08
N ARG A 436 22.63 -20.73 -18.37
CA ARG A 436 23.56 -21.83 -18.12
C ARG A 436 24.11 -22.39 -19.44
N PRO A 437 25.38 -22.87 -19.46
CA PRO A 437 25.95 -23.52 -20.63
C PRO A 437 25.25 -24.83 -21.03
N ASP A 438 24.65 -25.52 -20.08
CA ASP A 438 23.92 -26.80 -20.22
C ASP A 438 22.40 -26.61 -20.42
N ASP A 439 21.93 -25.36 -20.62
CA ASP A 439 20.51 -25.07 -20.88
C ASP A 439 20.12 -25.56 -22.30
N THR A 440 19.16 -26.47 -22.36
CA THR A 440 18.66 -27.06 -23.62
C THR A 440 17.68 -26.14 -24.34
N VAL A 441 17.10 -25.16 -23.65
CA VAL A 441 16.09 -24.23 -24.19
C VAL A 441 16.73 -22.95 -24.73
N ARG A 442 17.77 -22.45 -24.07
CA ARG A 442 18.43 -21.20 -24.41
C ARG A 442 19.87 -21.46 -24.84
N TYR A 443 20.14 -21.31 -26.13
CA TYR A 443 21.47 -21.53 -26.71
C TYR A 443 22.56 -20.69 -26.02
N TRP A 444 23.62 -21.36 -25.56
CA TRP A 444 24.82 -20.71 -25.03
C TRP A 444 25.71 -20.29 -26.20
N SER A 445 25.82 -18.99 -26.45
CA SER A 445 26.61 -18.45 -27.55
C SER A 445 28.12 -18.54 -27.28
N LYS A 446 28.94 -18.48 -28.35
CA LYS A 446 30.40 -18.46 -28.23
C LYS A 446 30.92 -17.26 -27.41
N THR A 447 30.11 -16.21 -27.28
CA THR A 447 30.43 -14.97 -26.57
C THR A 447 29.73 -14.85 -25.23
N ALA A 448 28.84 -15.79 -24.84
CA ALA A 448 28.03 -15.70 -23.64
C ALA A 448 28.86 -15.50 -22.36
N LEU A 449 29.93 -16.30 -22.17
CA LEU A 449 30.74 -16.19 -20.94
C LEU A 449 31.33 -14.78 -20.73
N PRO A 450 32.12 -14.20 -21.67
CA PRO A 450 32.68 -12.87 -21.44
C PRO A 450 31.62 -11.76 -21.38
N TRP A 451 30.50 -11.86 -22.12
CA TRP A 451 29.43 -10.87 -22.05
C TRP A 451 28.64 -10.96 -20.71
N MET A 452 28.41 -12.18 -20.19
CA MET A 452 27.81 -12.39 -18.88
C MET A 452 28.67 -11.77 -17.77
N SER A 453 30.01 -11.80 -17.90
CA SER A 453 30.91 -11.29 -16.86
C SER A 453 30.73 -9.79 -16.56
N PHE A 454 30.15 -9.03 -17.45
CA PHE A 454 29.83 -7.62 -17.25
C PHE A 454 28.33 -7.31 -17.35
N GLY A 455 27.48 -8.34 -17.15
CA GLY A 455 26.05 -8.19 -16.88
C GLY A 455 25.13 -8.20 -18.09
N TYR A 456 25.57 -8.74 -19.23
CA TYR A 456 24.70 -9.15 -20.33
C TYR A 456 24.37 -10.65 -20.20
N GLU A 457 23.47 -11.17 -21.00
CA GLU A 457 23.06 -12.60 -20.95
C GLU A 457 22.41 -13.03 -19.61
N THR A 458 22.16 -12.08 -18.71
CA THR A 458 21.45 -12.28 -17.44
C THR A 458 20.32 -11.26 -17.33
N GLN A 459 19.22 -11.62 -16.69
CA GLN A 459 18.11 -10.71 -16.44
C GLN A 459 17.77 -10.75 -14.93
N THR A 460 17.81 -9.61 -14.29
CA THR A 460 17.55 -9.52 -12.84
C THR A 460 16.72 -8.29 -12.54
N PRO A 461 15.67 -8.42 -11.71
CA PRO A 461 15.01 -7.24 -11.14
C PRO A 461 15.99 -6.42 -10.29
N PRO A 462 15.87 -5.08 -10.25
CA PRO A 462 16.75 -4.22 -9.46
C PRO A 462 16.92 -4.66 -8.00
N ILE A 463 15.84 -5.13 -7.36
CA ILE A 463 15.87 -5.57 -5.96
C ILE A 463 16.77 -6.78 -5.72
N TYR A 464 16.95 -7.67 -6.71
CA TYR A 464 17.88 -8.79 -6.62
C TYR A 464 19.33 -8.31 -6.62
N THR A 465 19.65 -7.34 -7.49
CA THR A 465 20.96 -6.67 -7.46
C THR A 465 21.19 -6.00 -6.09
N LEU A 466 20.17 -5.30 -5.57
CA LEU A 466 20.24 -4.69 -4.25
C LEU A 466 20.49 -5.72 -3.14
N ALA A 467 19.77 -6.84 -3.13
CA ALA A 467 19.94 -7.90 -2.13
C ALA A 467 21.36 -8.48 -2.11
N PHE A 468 21.99 -8.62 -3.27
CA PHE A 468 23.39 -9.03 -3.37
C PHE A 468 24.34 -7.98 -2.78
N TYR A 469 24.16 -6.70 -3.11
CA TYR A 469 24.98 -5.63 -2.52
C TYR A 469 24.71 -5.44 -1.03
N ASN A 470 23.48 -5.66 -0.61
CA ASN A 470 23.13 -5.70 0.81
C ASN A 470 23.90 -6.80 1.55
N ALA A 471 24.01 -7.99 0.96
CA ALA A 471 24.79 -9.06 1.56
C ALA A 471 26.28 -8.71 1.69
N ILE A 472 26.86 -7.97 0.71
CA ILE A 472 28.23 -7.45 0.83
C ILE A 472 28.33 -6.48 2.02
N ALA A 473 27.37 -5.55 2.15
CA ALA A 473 27.30 -4.60 3.25
C ALA A 473 27.10 -5.29 4.61
N ASN A 474 26.33 -6.38 4.63
CA ASN A 474 25.96 -7.16 5.82
C ASN A 474 26.97 -8.28 6.15
N ASN A 475 28.25 -8.03 5.93
CA ASN A 475 29.33 -8.97 6.23
C ASN A 475 29.15 -10.36 5.61
N GLY A 476 28.63 -10.41 4.39
CA GLY A 476 28.39 -11.63 3.63
C GLY A 476 27.04 -12.32 3.89
N LYS A 477 26.29 -11.87 4.89
CA LYS A 477 25.00 -12.45 5.24
C LYS A 477 23.91 -11.91 4.31
N MET A 478 23.27 -12.79 3.54
CA MET A 478 22.17 -12.44 2.65
C MET A 478 20.84 -12.57 3.38
N VAL A 479 20.12 -11.48 3.52
CA VAL A 479 18.78 -11.42 4.12
C VAL A 479 17.72 -11.19 3.06
N ARG A 480 16.51 -11.69 3.30
CA ARG A 480 15.36 -11.49 2.42
C ARG A 480 14.85 -10.05 2.52
N PRO A 481 14.61 -9.36 1.38
CA PRO A 481 13.88 -8.10 1.40
C PRO A 481 12.44 -8.31 1.90
N ILE A 482 12.03 -7.59 2.95
CA ILE A 482 10.70 -7.64 3.54
C ILE A 482 10.01 -6.30 3.44
N PHE A 483 8.70 -6.32 3.17
CA PHE A 483 7.85 -5.14 3.00
C PHE A 483 6.85 -4.99 4.14
N THR A 484 6.57 -6.08 4.83
CA THR A 484 5.60 -6.12 5.93
C THR A 484 6.30 -6.41 7.25
N LYS A 485 6.02 -5.59 8.25
CA LYS A 485 6.60 -5.72 9.59
C LYS A 485 5.71 -6.54 10.51
N GLU A 486 4.41 -6.24 10.50
CA GLU A 486 3.44 -6.93 11.34
C GLU A 486 2.01 -6.86 10.77
N ILE A 487 1.21 -7.83 11.15
CA ILE A 487 -0.23 -7.88 10.94
C ILE A 487 -0.90 -7.62 12.29
N MET A 488 -1.84 -6.70 12.34
CA MET A 488 -2.52 -6.26 13.55
C MET A 488 -4.03 -6.47 13.44
N HIS A 489 -4.67 -6.72 14.56
CA HIS A 489 -6.13 -6.73 14.67
C HIS A 489 -6.54 -5.94 15.90
N ASN A 490 -7.40 -4.94 15.72
CA ASN A 490 -7.85 -4.05 16.80
C ASN A 490 -6.67 -3.43 17.60
N GLY A 491 -5.62 -3.01 16.91
CA GLY A 491 -4.42 -2.40 17.51
C GLY A 491 -3.48 -3.37 18.23
N LYS A 492 -3.73 -4.69 18.18
CA LYS A 492 -2.86 -5.72 18.74
C LYS A 492 -2.15 -6.46 17.63
N THR A 493 -0.85 -6.69 17.77
CA THR A 493 -0.07 -7.50 16.83
C THR A 493 -0.50 -8.97 16.92
N VAL A 494 -0.95 -9.52 15.79
CA VAL A 494 -1.33 -10.93 15.63
C VAL A 494 -0.16 -11.73 15.10
N GLN A 495 0.61 -11.14 14.17
CA GLN A 495 1.77 -11.76 13.56
C GLN A 495 2.83 -10.70 13.31
N SER A 496 4.09 -11.03 13.60
CA SER A 496 5.26 -10.19 13.26
C SER A 496 6.19 -10.95 12.33
N PHE A 497 6.83 -10.21 11.42
CA PHE A 497 7.83 -10.75 10.51
C PHE A 497 9.21 -10.34 10.99
N SER A 498 10.09 -11.31 11.16
CA SER A 498 11.47 -11.09 11.53
C SER A 498 12.39 -11.25 10.32
N THR A 499 13.63 -10.78 10.47
CA THR A 499 14.69 -10.97 9.48
C THR A 499 14.85 -12.44 9.13
N GLU A 500 14.73 -12.75 7.84
CA GLU A 500 14.99 -14.09 7.32
C GLU A 500 16.35 -14.10 6.62
N VAL A 501 17.25 -14.93 7.14
CA VAL A 501 18.56 -15.14 6.54
C VAL A 501 18.44 -16.20 5.45
N ILE A 502 18.70 -15.80 4.19
CA ILE A 502 18.70 -16.71 3.03
C ILE A 502 20.01 -17.49 2.98
N ARG A 503 21.13 -16.78 3.23
CA ARG A 503 22.48 -17.37 3.29
C ARG A 503 23.28 -16.73 4.41
N GLU A 504 23.96 -17.55 5.21
CA GLU A 504 24.83 -17.06 6.28
C GLU A 504 26.10 -16.40 5.73
N SER A 505 26.57 -16.84 4.57
CA SER A 505 27.72 -16.23 3.91
C SER A 505 27.66 -16.43 2.39
N ILE A 506 27.93 -15.36 1.63
CA ILE A 506 28.03 -15.40 0.16
C ILE A 506 29.47 -15.68 -0.33
N CYS A 507 30.48 -15.44 0.51
CA CYS A 507 31.90 -15.71 0.19
C CYS A 507 32.74 -15.70 1.48
N SER A 508 34.03 -16.01 1.39
CA SER A 508 34.96 -15.88 2.49
C SER A 508 35.14 -14.42 2.94
N GLU A 509 35.45 -14.19 4.21
CA GLU A 509 35.72 -12.87 4.78
C GLU A 509 36.85 -12.15 4.02
N ARG A 510 37.89 -12.88 3.61
CA ARG A 510 38.98 -12.35 2.80
C ARG A 510 38.47 -11.77 1.47
N THR A 511 37.67 -12.52 0.74
CA THR A 511 37.08 -12.06 -0.54
C THR A 511 36.14 -10.89 -0.32
N LEU A 512 35.36 -10.93 0.74
CA LEU A 512 34.43 -9.87 1.10
C LEU A 512 35.14 -8.53 1.34
N ASN A 513 36.20 -8.53 2.14
CA ASN A 513 36.97 -7.32 2.42
C ASN A 513 37.60 -6.74 1.16
N MET A 514 38.19 -7.59 0.28
CA MET A 514 38.70 -7.14 -1.02
C MET A 514 37.60 -6.49 -1.89
N ILE A 515 36.39 -7.03 -1.89
CA ILE A 515 35.28 -6.46 -2.65
C ILE A 515 34.80 -5.13 -2.03
N LYS A 516 34.73 -5.02 -0.72
CA LYS A 516 34.38 -3.76 -0.04
C LYS A 516 35.36 -2.64 -0.39
N ASP A 517 36.66 -2.93 -0.37
CA ASP A 517 37.71 -1.99 -0.77
C ASP A 517 37.58 -1.56 -2.24
N MET A 518 37.28 -2.51 -3.13
CA MET A 518 37.03 -2.20 -4.53
C MET A 518 35.82 -1.30 -4.72
N LEU A 519 34.70 -1.54 -3.99
CA LEU A 519 33.48 -0.73 -4.07
C LEU A 519 33.70 0.69 -3.55
N LEU A 520 34.47 0.85 -2.51
CA LEU A 520 34.89 2.16 -2.00
C LEU A 520 35.76 2.88 -3.05
N GLY A 521 36.73 2.17 -3.64
CA GLY A 521 37.59 2.70 -4.69
C GLY A 521 36.85 3.16 -5.95
N VAL A 522 35.69 2.58 -6.28
CA VAL A 522 34.82 3.08 -7.37
C VAL A 522 34.39 4.52 -7.12
N VAL A 523 34.03 4.86 -5.89
CA VAL A 523 33.54 6.20 -5.50
C VAL A 523 34.72 7.16 -5.31
N GLU A 524 35.79 6.73 -4.67
CA GLU A 524 36.95 7.59 -4.39
C GLU A 524 37.84 7.85 -5.61
N LYS A 525 38.08 6.83 -6.41
CA LYS A 525 39.08 6.83 -7.50
C LYS A 525 38.51 6.58 -8.89
N GLY A 526 37.30 5.99 -8.97
CA GLY A 526 36.76 5.43 -10.20
C GLY A 526 35.63 6.22 -10.84
N THR A 527 34.75 5.48 -11.50
CA THR A 527 33.56 5.99 -12.24
C THR A 527 32.48 6.57 -11.34
N GLY A 528 32.56 6.33 -10.03
CA GLY A 528 31.61 6.80 -9.03
C GLY A 528 32.02 8.11 -8.35
N LYS A 529 33.03 8.84 -8.79
CA LYS A 529 33.50 10.09 -8.16
C LYS A 529 32.41 11.14 -7.94
N ALA A 530 31.40 11.20 -8.79
CA ALA A 530 30.25 12.10 -8.61
C ALA A 530 29.36 11.75 -7.41
N VAL A 531 29.51 10.54 -6.84
CA VAL A 531 28.78 10.05 -5.66
C VAL A 531 29.54 10.37 -4.37
N HIS A 532 30.79 10.79 -4.46
CA HIS A 532 31.56 11.19 -3.28
C HIS A 532 30.82 12.27 -2.47
N SER A 533 30.79 12.10 -1.15
CA SER A 533 30.17 13.03 -0.21
C SER A 533 31.11 13.29 0.95
N ASP A 534 31.19 14.55 1.38
CA ASP A 534 31.96 14.98 2.55
C ASP A 534 31.25 14.65 3.87
N PHE A 535 29.97 14.30 3.82
CA PHE A 535 29.13 14.04 4.99
C PHE A 535 29.04 12.56 5.34
N VAL A 536 28.97 11.69 4.33
CA VAL A 536 28.80 10.25 4.51
C VAL A 536 29.57 9.47 3.45
N ARG A 537 30.42 8.55 3.87
CA ARG A 537 31.15 7.69 2.94
C ARG A 537 30.20 6.70 2.26
N ILE A 538 30.27 6.62 0.95
CA ILE A 538 29.41 5.75 0.14
C ILE A 538 30.31 4.78 -0.61
N ALA A 539 29.97 3.49 -0.59
CA ALA A 539 30.60 2.45 -1.40
C ALA A 539 29.58 1.89 -2.39
N GLY A 540 30.00 1.60 -3.62
CA GLY A 540 29.08 1.06 -4.62
C GLY A 540 29.64 0.97 -6.02
N LYS A 541 28.78 0.63 -6.96
CA LYS A 541 29.14 0.40 -8.36
C LYS A 541 28.19 1.09 -9.32
N THR A 542 28.76 1.76 -10.30
CA THR A 542 28.04 2.34 -11.44
C THR A 542 27.69 1.29 -12.48
N GLY A 543 26.53 1.40 -13.08
CA GLY A 543 26.10 0.62 -14.23
C GLY A 543 25.68 1.51 -15.39
N THR A 544 26.03 1.10 -16.61
CA THR A 544 25.50 1.67 -17.84
C THR A 544 25.36 0.53 -18.82
N ALA A 545 24.14 0.20 -19.21
CA ALA A 545 23.83 -0.86 -20.16
C ALA A 545 23.02 -0.30 -21.32
N GLN A 546 23.19 -0.88 -22.51
CA GLN A 546 22.32 -0.62 -23.64
C GLN A 546 21.04 -1.44 -23.48
N ILE A 547 19.90 -0.84 -23.78
CA ILE A 547 18.61 -1.55 -23.74
C ILE A 547 18.42 -2.25 -25.09
N ALA A 548 18.14 -3.57 -25.05
CA ALA A 548 17.78 -4.32 -26.25
C ALA A 548 16.28 -4.12 -26.57
N SER A 549 15.97 -3.88 -27.85
CA SER A 549 14.61 -3.90 -28.38
C SER A 549 14.56 -4.80 -29.61
N GLY A 550 13.72 -5.83 -29.59
CA GLY A 550 13.66 -6.81 -30.67
C GLY A 550 14.99 -7.55 -30.95
N GLY A 551 15.82 -7.74 -29.91
CA GLY A 551 17.15 -8.37 -30.05
C GLY A 551 18.26 -7.45 -30.53
N VAL A 552 18.00 -6.14 -30.70
CA VAL A 552 19.00 -5.16 -31.21
C VAL A 552 19.27 -4.10 -30.14
N TYR A 553 20.56 -3.87 -29.82
CA TYR A 553 20.96 -2.95 -28.73
C TYR A 553 21.03 -1.46 -29.14
N ARG A 554 20.96 -1.11 -30.39
CA ARG A 554 21.25 0.27 -30.84
C ARG A 554 20.06 1.24 -30.83
N GLN A 555 18.83 0.78 -30.69
CA GLN A 555 17.64 1.61 -30.91
C GLN A 555 16.84 1.98 -29.65
N ALA A 556 17.03 1.30 -28.53
CA ALA A 556 16.19 1.45 -27.34
C ALA A 556 16.78 2.35 -26.23
N GLY A 557 17.95 2.96 -26.46
CA GLY A 557 18.58 3.86 -25.48
C GLY A 557 19.40 3.13 -24.41
N HIS A 558 19.63 3.80 -23.28
CA HIS A 558 20.47 3.31 -22.21
C HIS A 558 19.69 3.14 -20.90
N GLN A 559 20.10 2.17 -20.10
CA GLN A 559 19.79 2.05 -18.70
C GLN A 559 21.02 2.44 -17.89
N VAL A 560 20.87 3.39 -16.97
CA VAL A 560 21.94 3.79 -16.05
C VAL A 560 21.56 3.37 -14.63
N ALA A 561 22.54 2.87 -13.86
CA ALA A 561 22.31 2.37 -12.53
C ALA A 561 23.43 2.75 -11.57
N PHE A 562 23.13 2.82 -10.30
CA PHE A 562 24.09 2.79 -9.21
C PHE A 562 23.51 1.90 -8.10
N CYS A 563 24.33 0.96 -7.61
CA CYS A 563 23.99 0.14 -6.47
C CYS A 563 25.13 0.19 -5.46
N GLY A 564 24.79 0.41 -4.19
CA GLY A 564 25.79 0.55 -3.13
C GLY A 564 25.18 0.60 -1.75
N TYR A 565 25.96 1.05 -0.78
CA TYR A 565 25.56 1.15 0.62
C TYR A 565 26.23 2.31 1.32
N PHE A 566 25.63 2.74 2.42
CA PHE A 566 26.12 3.85 3.26
C PHE A 566 25.68 3.70 4.72
N PRO A 567 26.46 4.25 5.71
CA PRO A 567 27.86 4.62 5.57
C PRO A 567 28.74 3.43 5.13
N ALA A 568 29.87 3.69 4.46
CA ALA A 568 30.72 2.60 3.94
C ALA A 568 31.42 1.81 5.07
N ASP A 569 31.74 2.50 6.17
CA ASP A 569 32.48 1.92 7.31
C ASP A 569 31.58 1.07 8.21
N GLU A 570 30.36 1.54 8.49
CA GLU A 570 29.32 0.85 9.25
C GLU A 570 28.02 0.88 8.46
N PRO A 571 27.83 -0.05 7.52
CA PRO A 571 26.69 -0.01 6.62
C PRO A 571 25.35 -0.15 7.35
N LYS A 572 24.51 0.90 7.26
CA LYS A 572 23.15 0.91 7.79
C LYS A 572 22.11 0.70 6.69
N TYR A 573 22.35 1.28 5.53
CA TYR A 573 21.44 1.20 4.39
C TYR A 573 22.17 0.80 3.12
N SER A 574 21.54 -0.06 2.33
CA SER A 574 21.86 -0.32 0.94
C SER A 574 20.86 0.40 0.03
N CYS A 575 21.31 0.86 -1.13
CA CYS A 575 20.47 1.61 -2.05
C CYS A 575 20.79 1.26 -3.50
N ILE A 576 19.75 1.06 -4.31
CA ILE A 576 19.85 0.96 -5.76
C ILE A 576 18.99 2.02 -6.43
N VAL A 577 19.54 2.66 -7.46
CA VAL A 577 18.81 3.53 -8.37
C VAL A 577 19.04 3.09 -9.79
N VAL A 578 17.96 2.85 -10.52
CA VAL A 578 17.98 2.50 -11.95
C VAL A 578 17.13 3.51 -12.71
N ILE A 579 17.71 4.12 -13.75
CA ILE A 579 17.02 5.08 -14.62
C ILE A 579 17.10 4.58 -16.06
N ARG A 580 15.98 4.61 -16.77
CA ARG A 580 15.87 4.11 -18.14
C ARG A 580 15.64 5.23 -19.14
N GLN A 581 16.33 5.14 -20.28
CA GLN A 581 16.20 6.02 -21.44
C GLN A 581 16.28 7.51 -21.07
N PRO A 582 17.38 7.98 -20.41
CA PRO A 582 17.61 9.40 -20.26
C PRO A 582 17.77 10.05 -21.63
N ARG A 583 17.09 11.15 -21.88
CA ARG A 583 17.11 11.87 -23.17
C ARG A 583 18.08 13.02 -23.17
N ASN A 584 18.30 13.63 -22.01
CA ASN A 584 19.18 14.78 -21.85
C ASN A 584 20.48 14.38 -21.14
N GLY A 585 21.61 14.84 -21.67
CA GLY A 585 22.93 14.58 -21.11
C GLY A 585 23.53 13.23 -21.54
N TYR A 586 24.80 13.03 -21.19
CA TYR A 586 25.50 11.77 -21.46
C TYR A 586 25.06 10.69 -20.45
N PRO A 587 24.62 9.50 -20.91
CA PRO A 587 24.17 8.44 -20.02
C PRO A 587 25.28 7.96 -19.08
N SER A 588 25.19 8.29 -17.81
CA SER A 588 26.19 7.97 -16.79
C SER A 588 25.56 7.47 -15.51
N GLY A 589 25.88 6.24 -15.12
CA GLY A 589 25.44 5.67 -13.85
C GLY A 589 25.96 6.45 -12.64
N GLY A 590 27.15 7.06 -12.73
CA GLY A 590 27.72 7.86 -11.62
C GLY A 590 27.00 9.19 -11.41
N THR A 591 26.79 9.96 -12.49
CA THR A 591 26.20 11.31 -12.36
C THR A 591 24.67 11.30 -12.24
N MET A 592 23.98 10.39 -12.95
CA MET A 592 22.52 10.32 -12.94
C MET A 592 22.03 9.49 -11.74
N SER A 593 22.15 8.17 -11.78
CA SER A 593 21.69 7.28 -10.71
C SER A 593 22.49 7.46 -9.43
N GLY A 594 23.81 7.60 -9.52
CA GLY A 594 24.66 7.87 -8.36
C GLY A 594 24.38 9.22 -7.71
N GLY A 595 24.05 10.25 -8.49
CA GLY A 595 23.63 11.54 -7.96
C GLY A 595 22.36 11.45 -7.11
N VAL A 596 21.42 10.58 -7.47
CA VAL A 596 20.22 10.31 -6.65
C VAL A 596 20.60 9.58 -5.38
N VAL A 597 21.48 8.54 -5.45
CA VAL A 597 21.94 7.81 -4.26
C VAL A 597 22.67 8.75 -3.29
N LYS A 598 23.54 9.63 -3.79
CA LYS A 598 24.21 10.64 -2.97
C LYS A 598 23.19 11.52 -2.25
N ALA A 599 22.22 12.06 -2.96
CA ALA A 599 21.19 12.92 -2.38
C ALA A 599 20.33 12.18 -1.32
N ILE A 600 20.02 10.90 -1.53
CA ILE A 600 19.33 10.07 -0.54
C ILE A 600 20.22 9.86 0.69
N ALA A 601 21.47 9.44 0.48
CA ALA A 601 22.41 9.14 1.57
C ALA A 601 22.66 10.34 2.46
N GLU A 602 22.93 11.52 1.89
CA GLU A 602 23.16 12.76 2.63
C GLU A 602 21.93 13.18 3.45
N LYS A 603 20.75 13.17 2.85
CA LYS A 603 19.52 13.58 3.54
C LYS A 603 19.10 12.58 4.63
N VAL A 604 19.21 11.28 4.37
CA VAL A 604 18.90 10.24 5.37
C VAL A 604 19.89 10.32 6.54
N TYR A 605 21.19 10.48 6.26
CA TYR A 605 22.22 10.63 7.29
C TYR A 605 21.99 11.87 8.14
N ALA A 606 21.72 13.01 7.50
CA ALA A 606 21.44 14.27 8.21
C ALA A 606 20.16 14.18 9.07
N SER A 607 19.12 13.46 8.61
CA SER A 607 17.89 13.29 9.39
C SER A 607 18.12 12.48 10.67
N HIS A 608 18.97 11.45 10.63
CA HIS A 608 19.31 10.67 11.83
C HIS A 608 20.14 11.47 12.83
N MET A 609 21.13 12.25 12.37
CA MET A 609 21.89 13.13 13.27
C MET A 609 21.01 14.16 13.98
N SER A 610 19.99 14.70 13.31
CA SER A 610 19.08 15.67 13.91
C SER A 610 18.13 15.03 14.96
N PHE A 611 17.84 13.75 14.86
CA PHE A 611 17.07 13.01 15.87
C PHE A 611 17.93 12.71 17.10
N ASP A 612 19.17 12.26 16.91
CA ASP A 612 20.10 11.98 18.02
C ASP A 612 20.35 13.23 18.86
N ILE A 613 20.49 14.40 18.23
CA ILE A 613 20.66 15.68 18.95
C ILE A 613 19.41 16.05 19.75
N ARG A 614 18.21 15.87 19.18
CA ARG A 614 16.94 16.16 19.87
C ARG A 614 16.69 15.23 21.06
N ASP A 615 17.07 13.97 20.96
CA ASP A 615 16.94 13.01 22.05
C ASP A 615 17.97 13.32 23.16
N MET A 616 19.19 13.68 22.80
CA MET A 616 20.20 14.17 23.77
C MET A 616 19.77 15.47 24.46
N GLU A 617 19.12 16.40 23.75
CA GLU A 617 18.57 17.62 24.33
C GLU A 617 17.41 17.35 25.27
N LYS A 618 16.52 16.40 24.96
CA LYS A 618 15.43 15.98 25.86
C LYS A 618 15.96 15.35 27.14
N ASP A 619 16.94 14.48 27.03
CA ASP A 619 17.57 13.87 28.20
C ASP A 619 18.32 14.90 29.04
N SER A 620 18.99 15.89 28.44
CA SER A 620 19.65 16.97 29.15
C SER A 620 18.67 17.94 29.83
N LEU A 621 17.50 18.19 29.20
CA LEU A 621 16.44 19.01 29.79
C LEU A 621 15.72 18.28 30.94
N ALA A 622 15.58 16.97 30.88
CA ALA A 622 15.00 16.15 31.95
C ALA A 622 15.86 16.16 33.23
N VAL A 623 17.17 16.35 33.10
CA VAL A 623 18.13 16.42 34.23
C VAL A 623 18.14 17.81 34.89
N THR A 624 17.67 18.88 34.22
CA THR A 624 17.78 20.28 34.70
C THR A 624 16.49 20.86 35.29
N LEU A 625 15.35 20.13 35.28
CA LEU A 625 14.14 20.61 35.91
C LEU A 625 14.17 20.35 37.43
N PRO A 626 14.19 21.40 38.29
CA PRO A 626 14.10 21.21 39.73
C PRO A 626 12.77 20.58 40.10
N GLN A 627 12.81 19.54 40.93
CA GLN A 627 11.57 18.91 41.43
C GLN A 627 10.73 19.93 42.19
N PRO A 628 9.43 20.10 41.88
CA PRO A 628 8.58 21.04 42.63
C PRO A 628 8.46 20.58 44.09
N LYS A 629 8.65 21.51 45.00
CA LYS A 629 8.52 21.29 46.46
C LYS A 629 7.10 20.83 46.76
N ALA A 630 6.96 19.93 47.74
CA ALA A 630 5.70 19.35 48.17
C ALA A 630 4.73 20.43 48.70
N GLY A 631 3.99 21.11 47.90
CA GLY A 631 3.05 22.21 48.16
C GLY A 631 2.58 22.90 46.88
N GLU A 632 3.28 22.72 45.74
CA GLU A 632 2.95 23.37 44.47
C GLU A 632 2.22 22.46 43.46
N ARG A 633 1.83 21.24 43.88
CA ARG A 633 1.14 20.29 43.01
C ARG A 633 -0.27 20.71 42.56
N GLY A 634 -0.88 21.67 43.27
CA GLY A 634 -2.24 22.14 42.94
C GLY A 634 -2.31 23.17 41.80
N ALA A 635 -1.19 23.76 41.38
CA ALA A 635 -1.17 24.78 40.31
C ALA A 635 -0.90 24.25 38.90
N LEU A 636 -0.37 23.02 38.79
CA LEU A 636 -0.01 22.40 37.48
C LEU A 636 -1.15 21.59 36.83
N GLU A 637 -2.22 21.25 37.57
CA GLU A 637 -3.41 20.56 37.02
C GLU A 637 -4.32 21.47 36.19
N TYR A 638 -4.08 22.79 36.18
CA TYR A 638 -4.91 23.76 35.41
C TYR A 638 -4.27 24.25 34.10
N VAL A 639 -3.08 23.75 33.72
CA VAL A 639 -2.37 24.22 32.52
C VAL A 639 -2.00 23.08 31.55
N LEU A 640 -2.43 21.88 31.78
CA LEU A 640 -2.45 20.75 30.86
C LEU A 640 -3.92 20.35 30.67
#